data_02b3d360d8e5622bdb0812f1ef50775c
#
_entry.id   02b3d360d8e5622bdb0812f1ef50775c
#
_cell.length_a   1.000
_cell.length_b   1.000
_cell.length_c   1.000
_cell.angle_alpha   90.00
_cell.angle_beta   90.00
_cell.angle_gamma   90.00
#
_symmetry.space_group_name_H-M   'P 1'
#
loop_
_entity.id
_entity.type
_entity.pdbx_description
1 polymer ?
#
loop_
_entity_poly.entity_id
_entity_poly.type
_entity_poly.pdbx_seq_one_letter_code
_entity_poly.pdbx_strand_id
1 'polypeptide(L)'
;MREYHGSEIRNIAVVGHGASGKTSLVDALAFVSGASKRHGSIKDGTALTDYSAEEVERGFSINLGCAYAEWMDSKINLIDTPGFLDFQGDAVAGVAAADGALCVVNANAGVEVGTEREFREAMRRKDPVLFVISLMDKEHADFDRAYEQIKHKLTSKVIPIQIPAGSGPGFHGVLNLFSKKAHIYKKGGKTGNFEEVDVPAEHQATFAKYHQELIETVAATDDSLLERYLEGGEIAREDAIRAMKEAMKRMELFPLFCVSSELNVGVQAVLSNIVELMPNAFDMEEVHGFKGAEGDHTVEIHAKDDGPFAGQVFKTISEPHVGDVSYFRVYSGTIRNGDEVYNATRGAAEKLNHLSISQGKDRTEVPRLFAGDIGCVAKLRNTHTNDTLSTKEHPVRLPQIDLPESLVQLAVHASNRADEEKLQAGLHKLHDEDPTFQMHYNPETHETIVSGMGERHLEVTMSKLRRKFGVTAELTRPRIAYRETLKTKADGQGRHKKQSGGRGQFGDCWVRFAPLPRGKGYEFDDQIVGGSIPRQYIPAVDRGIQEAAVRGVLAGFPLVDFKVELFDGSYHTVDSNEQSFKMAGILAFKAVASKCRPALLEPLDEIDVLSPDEYMGDVLGDLSSRRGHILGTDVVEDEQGGLTGYTRIRAVVPQAELHLYASTLQSMTQGRATFLRRFKGYEEAPHEVAQKVIAEHAKEKEEELVGA
;
A
#
# COMPACT_ATOMS: atom_id res chain seq x y z
N MET A 1 -26.63 -13.96 17.82
CA MET A 1 -26.83 -13.17 16.60
C MET A 1 -27.76 -13.93 15.68
N ARG A 2 -28.77 -13.28 15.07
CA ARG A 2 -29.61 -13.92 14.05
C ARG A 2 -28.80 -14.08 12.74
N GLU A 3 -29.28 -14.95 11.87
CA GLU A 3 -28.72 -15.05 10.50
C GLU A 3 -29.29 -13.91 9.63
N TYR A 4 -28.44 -13.32 8.79
CA TYR A 4 -28.78 -12.24 7.85
C TYR A 4 -28.52 -12.68 6.45
N HIS A 5 -29.42 -12.34 5.52
CA HIS A 5 -29.29 -12.58 4.09
C HIS A 5 -28.76 -11.32 3.39
N GLY A 6 -28.24 -11.46 2.19
CA GLY A 6 -27.58 -10.37 1.48
C GLY A 6 -28.40 -9.08 1.33
N SER A 7 -29.74 -9.17 1.23
CA SER A 7 -30.62 -8.00 1.24
C SER A 7 -30.65 -7.21 2.56
N GLU A 8 -30.32 -7.89 3.67
CA GLU A 8 -30.27 -7.31 5.02
C GLU A 8 -28.86 -6.88 5.43
N ILE A 9 -27.83 -7.11 4.60
CA ILE A 9 -26.42 -6.82 4.88
C ILE A 9 -25.99 -5.53 4.18
N ARG A 10 -25.21 -4.72 4.89
CA ARG A 10 -24.52 -3.53 4.39
C ARG A 10 -23.04 -3.65 4.73
N ASN A 11 -22.17 -3.52 3.76
CA ASN A 11 -20.71 -3.53 3.95
C ASN A 11 -20.20 -2.11 3.76
N ILE A 12 -19.73 -1.48 4.81
CA ILE A 12 -19.38 -0.06 4.84
C ILE A 12 -17.91 0.11 5.24
N ALA A 13 -17.09 0.66 4.34
CA ALA A 13 -15.76 1.13 4.66
C ALA A 13 -15.83 2.51 5.31
N VAL A 14 -15.26 2.66 6.49
CA VAL A 14 -15.17 3.95 7.18
C VAL A 14 -13.83 4.57 6.83
N VAL A 15 -13.85 5.60 5.97
CA VAL A 15 -12.70 6.19 5.32
C VAL A 15 -12.49 7.67 5.71
N GLY A 16 -11.31 8.22 5.46
CA GLY A 16 -10.96 9.62 5.76
C GLY A 16 -9.56 9.76 6.35
N HIS A 17 -9.09 10.98 6.49
CA HIS A 17 -7.73 11.28 6.96
C HIS A 17 -7.44 10.76 8.37
N GLY A 18 -6.15 10.65 8.73
CA GLY A 18 -5.71 10.35 10.11
C GLY A 18 -6.31 11.35 11.12
N ALA A 19 -6.75 10.85 12.28
CA ALA A 19 -7.38 11.67 13.31
C ALA A 19 -8.70 12.37 12.91
N SER A 20 -9.35 11.95 11.82
CA SER A 20 -10.69 12.46 11.47
C SER A 20 -11.82 11.89 12.35
N GLY A 21 -11.53 10.93 13.23
CA GLY A 21 -12.51 10.34 14.15
C GLY A 21 -13.22 9.08 13.63
N LYS A 22 -12.68 8.39 12.63
CA LYS A 22 -13.22 7.13 12.05
C LYS A 22 -13.44 6.06 13.10
N THR A 23 -12.36 5.63 13.76
CA THR A 23 -12.40 4.60 14.81
C THR A 23 -13.38 4.94 15.93
N SER A 24 -13.38 6.21 16.39
CA SER A 24 -14.35 6.68 17.38
C SER A 24 -15.79 6.63 16.87
N LEU A 25 -16.01 6.83 15.56
CA LEU A 25 -17.33 6.70 14.95
C LEU A 25 -17.77 5.24 14.87
N VAL A 26 -16.87 4.32 14.49
CA VAL A 26 -17.15 2.88 14.49
C VAL A 26 -17.52 2.39 15.89
N ASP A 27 -16.78 2.78 16.91
CA ASP A 27 -17.12 2.51 18.33
C ASP A 27 -18.50 3.04 18.69
N ALA A 28 -18.82 4.27 18.31
CA ALA A 28 -20.11 4.89 18.61
C ALA A 28 -21.27 4.19 17.89
N LEU A 29 -21.11 3.82 16.61
CA LEU A 29 -22.10 3.06 15.83
C LEU A 29 -22.37 1.69 16.46
N ALA A 30 -21.32 0.94 16.82
CA ALA A 30 -21.44 -0.35 17.48
C ALA A 30 -22.06 -0.25 18.88
N PHE A 31 -21.75 0.81 19.63
CA PHE A 31 -22.29 1.04 20.97
C PHE A 31 -23.77 1.44 20.92
N VAL A 32 -24.12 2.40 20.08
CA VAL A 32 -25.50 2.92 19.96
C VAL A 32 -26.46 1.85 19.41
N SER A 33 -25.98 0.97 18.52
CA SER A 33 -26.77 -0.18 18.03
C SER A 33 -26.93 -1.29 19.09
N GLY A 34 -26.14 -1.25 20.17
CA GLY A 34 -26.14 -2.30 21.20
C GLY A 34 -25.26 -3.51 20.86
N ALA A 35 -24.60 -3.53 19.73
CA ALA A 35 -23.66 -4.59 19.34
C ALA A 35 -22.39 -4.59 20.21
N SER A 36 -22.02 -3.44 20.77
CA SER A 36 -21.00 -3.32 21.82
C SER A 36 -21.62 -2.84 23.13
N LYS A 37 -21.24 -3.50 24.24
CA LYS A 37 -21.66 -3.09 25.58
C LYS A 37 -20.86 -1.92 26.15
N ARG A 38 -19.72 -1.61 25.56
CA ARG A 38 -18.79 -0.58 25.99
C ARG A 38 -18.55 0.40 24.85
N HIS A 39 -18.59 1.66 25.16
CA HIS A 39 -18.09 2.71 24.27
C HIS A 39 -16.57 2.82 24.45
N GLY A 40 -15.81 2.49 23.41
CA GLY A 40 -14.35 2.48 23.43
C GLY A 40 -13.76 3.89 23.32
N SER A 41 -12.47 3.99 23.60
CA SER A 41 -11.69 5.24 23.52
C SER A 41 -10.28 4.94 23.04
N ILE A 42 -9.85 5.63 21.99
CA ILE A 42 -8.47 5.55 21.48
C ILE A 42 -7.49 5.99 22.57
N LYS A 43 -7.80 7.09 23.27
CA LYS A 43 -6.96 7.66 24.34
C LYS A 43 -6.72 6.68 25.48
N ASP A 44 -7.72 5.86 25.82
CA ASP A 44 -7.64 4.88 26.91
C ASP A 44 -7.19 3.50 26.40
N GLY A 45 -6.86 3.35 25.10
CA GLY A 45 -6.47 2.09 24.48
C GLY A 45 -7.56 1.03 24.50
N THR A 46 -8.83 1.44 24.42
CA THR A 46 -9.99 0.56 24.54
C THR A 46 -10.91 0.63 23.33
N ALA A 47 -10.44 1.25 22.25
CA ALA A 47 -11.15 1.28 20.98
C ALA A 47 -11.36 -0.14 20.44
N LEU A 48 -12.51 -0.35 19.80
CA LEU A 48 -12.96 -1.66 19.35
C LEU A 48 -12.05 -2.22 18.25
N THR A 49 -11.66 -1.40 17.29
CA THR A 49 -10.90 -1.78 16.10
C THR A 49 -9.41 -1.54 16.20
N ASP A 50 -8.95 -0.60 17.06
CA ASP A 50 -7.53 -0.35 17.35
C ASP A 50 -7.09 -1.14 18.58
N TYR A 51 -6.87 -2.43 18.43
CA TYR A 51 -6.58 -3.34 19.56
C TYR A 51 -5.17 -3.94 19.53
N SER A 52 -4.42 -3.79 18.43
CA SER A 52 -3.02 -4.24 18.39
C SER A 52 -2.17 -3.40 19.34
N ALA A 53 -1.10 -4.00 19.85
CA ALA A 53 -0.25 -3.30 20.80
C ALA A 53 0.41 -2.07 20.17
N GLU A 54 0.73 -2.14 18.88
CA GLU A 54 1.27 -1.03 18.11
C GLU A 54 0.30 0.12 17.95
N GLU A 55 -1.00 -0.16 17.74
CA GLU A 55 -2.06 0.85 17.63
C GLU A 55 -2.31 1.54 18.97
N VAL A 56 -2.43 0.74 20.03
CA VAL A 56 -2.63 1.24 21.39
C VAL A 56 -1.46 2.13 21.85
N GLU A 57 -0.22 1.71 21.58
CA GLU A 57 0.99 2.46 21.95
C GLU A 57 1.11 3.78 21.19
N ARG A 58 0.74 3.78 19.91
CA ARG A 58 0.89 4.94 19.00
C ARG A 58 -0.34 5.83 18.98
N GLY A 59 -1.50 5.33 19.37
CA GLY A 59 -2.77 6.08 19.41
C GLY A 59 -3.38 6.35 18.02
N PHE A 60 -3.12 5.47 17.03
CA PHE A 60 -3.72 5.54 15.70
C PHE A 60 -3.81 4.16 15.04
N SER A 61 -4.75 4.01 14.10
CA SER A 61 -5.00 2.77 13.35
C SER A 61 -3.86 2.46 12.39
N ILE A 62 -3.39 1.23 12.42
CA ILE A 62 -2.35 0.68 11.55
C ILE A 62 -2.93 -0.35 10.59
N ASN A 63 -3.77 -1.23 11.11
CA ASN A 63 -4.46 -2.24 10.32
C ASN A 63 -5.92 -1.82 10.11
N LEU A 64 -6.56 -2.34 9.06
CA LEU A 64 -8.01 -2.29 9.01
C LEU A 64 -8.61 -3.16 10.12
N GLY A 65 -9.69 -2.69 10.72
CA GLY A 65 -10.44 -3.40 11.77
C GLY A 65 -11.86 -3.68 11.32
N CYS A 66 -12.40 -4.86 11.66
CA CYS A 66 -13.78 -5.24 11.36
C CYS A 66 -14.62 -5.18 12.61
N ALA A 67 -15.78 -4.53 12.51
CA ALA A 67 -16.83 -4.52 13.51
C ALA A 67 -18.19 -4.66 12.83
N TYR A 68 -19.25 -4.81 13.61
CA TYR A 68 -20.61 -4.80 13.08
C TYR A 68 -21.58 -4.03 13.98
N ALA A 69 -22.68 -3.60 13.41
CA ALA A 69 -23.83 -3.05 14.08
C ALA A 69 -25.09 -3.78 13.61
N GLU A 70 -26.06 -3.97 14.51
CA GLU A 70 -27.40 -4.50 14.18
C GLU A 70 -28.41 -3.37 14.34
N TRP A 71 -29.06 -2.96 13.25
CA TRP A 71 -29.96 -1.81 13.23
C TRP A 71 -31.10 -1.99 12.20
N MET A 72 -32.35 -1.68 12.59
CA MET A 72 -33.52 -1.78 11.71
C MET A 72 -33.55 -3.10 10.91
N ASP A 73 -33.45 -4.23 11.63
CA ASP A 73 -33.40 -5.59 11.06
C ASP A 73 -32.29 -5.86 10.05
N SER A 74 -31.28 -5.01 9.99
CA SER A 74 -30.11 -5.16 9.12
C SER A 74 -28.83 -5.34 9.91
N LYS A 75 -27.85 -6.04 9.31
CA LYS A 75 -26.48 -6.14 9.76
C LYS A 75 -25.62 -5.17 8.97
N ILE A 76 -24.96 -4.28 9.65
CA ILE A 76 -24.02 -3.35 9.06
C ILE A 76 -22.61 -3.83 9.42
N ASN A 77 -21.87 -4.38 8.47
CA ASN A 77 -20.44 -4.64 8.63
C ASN A 77 -19.70 -3.32 8.47
N LEU A 78 -18.89 -2.96 9.46
CA LEU A 78 -18.11 -1.75 9.51
C LEU A 78 -16.63 -2.12 9.37
N ILE A 79 -15.99 -1.63 8.32
CA ILE A 79 -14.56 -1.82 8.07
C ILE A 79 -13.88 -0.49 8.39
N ASP A 80 -13.28 -0.40 9.58
CA ASP A 80 -12.50 0.77 10.00
C ASP A 80 -11.16 0.77 9.31
N THR A 81 -10.86 1.80 8.53
CA THR A 81 -9.63 1.89 7.75
C THR A 81 -8.61 2.83 8.38
N PRO A 82 -7.30 2.53 8.31
CA PRO A 82 -6.27 3.47 8.74
C PRO A 82 -6.27 4.71 7.84
N GLY A 83 -6.09 5.89 8.43
CA GLY A 83 -6.15 7.17 7.68
C GLY A 83 -4.79 7.78 7.37
N PHE A 84 -3.68 7.17 7.79
CA PHE A 84 -2.33 7.61 7.42
C PHE A 84 -1.87 6.93 6.13
N LEU A 85 -1.18 7.69 5.28
CA LEU A 85 -0.72 7.25 3.96
C LEU A 85 0.23 6.05 4.02
N ASP A 86 0.97 5.93 5.12
CA ASP A 86 1.85 4.79 5.38
C ASP A 86 1.12 3.43 5.45
N PHE A 87 -0.19 3.44 5.66
CA PHE A 87 -1.04 2.24 5.78
C PHE A 87 -2.16 2.20 4.73
N GLN A 88 -1.97 2.89 3.60
CA GLN A 88 -2.97 2.98 2.54
C GLN A 88 -3.35 1.62 1.95
N GLY A 89 -2.46 0.62 1.99
CA GLY A 89 -2.76 -0.74 1.54
C GLY A 89 -3.99 -1.32 2.25
N ASP A 90 -4.07 -1.13 3.57
CA ASP A 90 -5.21 -1.58 4.37
C ASP A 90 -6.48 -0.76 4.09
N ALA A 91 -6.35 0.54 3.83
CA ALA A 91 -7.50 1.36 3.44
C ALA A 91 -8.09 0.92 2.10
N VAL A 92 -7.24 0.68 1.09
CA VAL A 92 -7.67 0.15 -0.22
C VAL A 92 -8.32 -1.22 -0.10
N ALA A 93 -7.75 -2.12 0.71
CA ALA A 93 -8.32 -3.45 0.97
C ALA A 93 -9.69 -3.35 1.65
N GLY A 94 -9.86 -2.42 2.60
CA GLY A 94 -11.11 -2.17 3.28
C GLY A 94 -12.21 -1.64 2.35
N VAL A 95 -11.89 -0.68 1.48
CA VAL A 95 -12.82 -0.16 0.46
C VAL A 95 -13.18 -1.27 -0.54
N ALA A 96 -12.19 -2.08 -0.95
CA ALA A 96 -12.43 -3.20 -1.87
C ALA A 96 -13.39 -4.27 -1.31
N ALA A 97 -13.44 -4.44 0.00
CA ALA A 97 -14.33 -5.40 0.67
C ALA A 97 -15.72 -4.82 0.98
N ALA A 98 -15.94 -3.52 0.78
CA ALA A 98 -17.20 -2.84 1.08
C ALA A 98 -18.15 -2.76 -0.14
N ASP A 99 -19.38 -2.29 0.09
CA ASP A 99 -20.39 -1.94 -0.91
C ASP A 99 -20.65 -0.43 -0.94
N GLY A 100 -19.99 0.31 -0.07
CA GLY A 100 -20.07 1.75 0.01
C GLY A 100 -19.17 2.30 1.11
N ALA A 101 -18.98 3.61 1.11
CA ALA A 101 -18.06 4.27 2.02
C ALA A 101 -18.74 5.32 2.92
N LEU A 102 -18.30 5.38 4.17
CA LEU A 102 -18.61 6.44 5.11
C LEU A 102 -17.38 7.35 5.23
N CYS A 103 -17.39 8.46 4.49
CA CYS A 103 -16.26 9.38 4.41
C CYS A 103 -16.32 10.39 5.57
N VAL A 104 -15.38 10.26 6.51
CA VAL A 104 -15.34 11.03 7.75
C VAL A 104 -14.40 12.23 7.62
N VAL A 105 -14.96 13.42 7.80
CA VAL A 105 -14.27 14.72 7.70
C VAL A 105 -14.23 15.38 9.07
N ASN A 106 -13.07 15.85 9.50
CA ASN A 106 -12.91 16.56 10.76
C ASN A 106 -13.51 17.97 10.68
N ALA A 107 -14.41 18.33 11.58
CA ALA A 107 -15.06 19.63 11.61
C ALA A 107 -14.08 20.81 11.75
N ASN A 108 -12.92 20.61 12.39
CA ASN A 108 -11.91 21.65 12.58
C ASN A 108 -10.87 21.67 11.45
N ALA A 109 -10.38 20.51 10.99
CA ALA A 109 -9.37 20.44 9.93
C ALA A 109 -9.98 20.60 8.52
N GLY A 110 -11.21 20.13 8.33
CA GLY A 110 -11.87 20.06 7.03
C GLY A 110 -11.35 18.91 6.16
N VAL A 111 -11.35 19.12 4.85
CA VAL A 111 -10.86 18.13 3.87
C VAL A 111 -9.35 18.13 3.83
N GLU A 112 -8.77 16.97 4.16
CA GLU A 112 -7.34 16.68 4.19
C GLU A 112 -6.97 15.62 3.13
N VAL A 113 -5.69 15.45 2.87
CA VAL A 113 -5.19 14.59 1.77
C VAL A 113 -5.66 13.14 1.85
N GLY A 114 -5.68 12.54 3.05
CA GLY A 114 -6.23 11.19 3.22
C GLY A 114 -7.70 11.11 2.81
N THR A 115 -8.49 12.14 3.16
CA THR A 115 -9.90 12.23 2.74
C THR A 115 -10.03 12.29 1.21
N GLU A 116 -9.20 13.13 0.54
CA GLU A 116 -9.21 13.26 -0.92
C GLU A 116 -8.86 11.91 -1.60
N ARG A 117 -7.84 11.20 -1.09
CA ARG A 117 -7.39 9.91 -1.65
C ARG A 117 -8.43 8.82 -1.49
N GLU A 118 -8.96 8.65 -0.29
CA GLU A 118 -9.91 7.59 -0.01
C GLU A 118 -11.27 7.84 -0.67
N PHE A 119 -11.70 9.10 -0.76
CA PHE A 119 -12.87 9.46 -1.57
C PHE A 119 -12.66 9.13 -3.05
N ARG A 120 -11.47 9.44 -3.61
CA ARG A 120 -11.14 9.09 -5.01
C ARG A 120 -11.12 7.58 -5.22
N GLU A 121 -10.63 6.80 -4.26
CA GLU A 121 -10.65 5.34 -4.33
C GLU A 121 -12.09 4.79 -4.36
N ALA A 122 -12.98 5.29 -3.51
CA ALA A 122 -14.40 4.95 -3.52
C ALA A 122 -15.05 5.32 -4.87
N MET A 123 -14.74 6.52 -5.40
CA MET A 123 -15.24 6.97 -6.71
C MET A 123 -14.74 6.10 -7.87
N ARG A 124 -13.45 5.68 -7.85
CA ARG A 124 -12.86 4.77 -8.84
C ARG A 124 -13.60 3.43 -8.89
N ARG A 125 -14.04 2.94 -7.75
CA ARG A 125 -14.79 1.71 -7.59
C ARG A 125 -16.29 1.87 -7.83
N LYS A 126 -16.77 3.11 -8.00
CA LYS A 126 -18.19 3.47 -8.07
C LYS A 126 -18.98 3.08 -6.81
N ASP A 127 -18.33 3.13 -5.67
CA ASP A 127 -18.96 2.85 -4.37
C ASP A 127 -19.75 4.08 -3.90
N PRO A 128 -21.05 3.97 -3.55
CA PRO A 128 -21.83 5.07 -2.96
C PRO A 128 -21.18 5.58 -1.67
N VAL A 129 -21.17 6.91 -1.50
CA VAL A 129 -20.52 7.56 -0.36
C VAL A 129 -21.52 8.37 0.46
N LEU A 130 -21.50 8.19 1.79
CA LEU A 130 -22.08 9.08 2.78
C LEU A 130 -20.95 9.91 3.41
N PHE A 131 -21.14 11.23 3.54
CA PHE A 131 -20.21 12.08 4.27
C PHE A 131 -20.64 12.27 5.72
N VAL A 132 -19.66 12.29 6.63
CA VAL A 132 -19.87 12.60 8.05
C VAL A 132 -18.86 13.64 8.49
N ILE A 133 -19.34 14.83 8.88
CA ILE A 133 -18.52 15.81 9.60
C ILE A 133 -18.52 15.40 11.08
N SER A 134 -17.36 14.97 11.56
CA SER A 134 -17.12 14.42 12.89
C SER A 134 -16.52 15.47 13.83
N LEU A 135 -16.38 15.11 15.12
CA LEU A 135 -15.75 15.95 16.15
C LEU A 135 -16.43 17.32 16.32
N MET A 136 -17.74 17.37 16.11
CA MET A 136 -18.56 18.58 16.25
C MET A 136 -18.57 19.18 17.66
N ASP A 137 -18.19 18.41 18.67
CA ASP A 137 -18.06 18.79 20.08
C ASP A 137 -16.74 19.49 20.43
N LYS A 138 -15.77 19.50 19.53
CA LYS A 138 -14.42 20.07 19.78
C LYS A 138 -14.40 21.58 19.54
N GLU A 139 -13.50 22.27 20.27
CA GLU A 139 -13.24 23.69 20.02
C GLU A 139 -12.90 23.94 18.55
N HIS A 140 -13.36 25.05 18.01
CA HIS A 140 -13.17 25.43 16.59
C HIS A 140 -13.85 24.52 15.56
N ALA A 141 -14.75 23.63 15.98
CA ALA A 141 -15.58 22.87 15.04
C ALA A 141 -16.46 23.82 14.22
N ASP A 142 -16.36 23.73 12.90
CA ASP A 142 -17.07 24.60 11.95
C ASP A 142 -17.68 23.75 10.83
N PHE A 143 -18.99 23.52 10.94
CA PHE A 143 -19.75 22.72 9.98
C PHE A 143 -19.77 23.36 8.60
N ASP A 144 -20.08 24.65 8.52
CA ASP A 144 -20.24 25.33 7.23
C ASP A 144 -18.92 25.37 6.45
N ARG A 145 -17.81 25.63 7.12
CA ARG A 145 -16.49 25.58 6.51
C ARG A 145 -16.13 24.18 6.00
N ALA A 146 -16.36 23.14 6.79
CA ALA A 146 -16.08 21.76 6.40
C ALA A 146 -16.97 21.34 5.22
N TYR A 147 -18.26 21.69 5.25
CA TYR A 147 -19.20 21.45 4.15
C TYR A 147 -18.77 22.13 2.85
N GLU A 148 -18.42 23.41 2.88
CA GLU A 148 -17.93 24.13 1.71
C GLU A 148 -16.62 23.52 1.16
N GLN A 149 -15.73 23.05 2.04
CA GLN A 149 -14.52 22.36 1.57
C GLN A 149 -14.84 21.05 0.87
N ILE A 150 -15.78 20.23 1.37
CA ILE A 150 -16.24 19.02 0.68
C ILE A 150 -16.80 19.41 -0.70
N LYS A 151 -17.65 20.43 -0.75
CA LYS A 151 -18.30 20.90 -1.97
C LYS A 151 -17.32 21.37 -3.04
N HIS A 152 -16.24 22.04 -2.64
CA HIS A 152 -15.24 22.57 -3.57
C HIS A 152 -14.10 21.61 -3.90
N LYS A 153 -13.66 20.78 -2.95
CA LYS A 153 -12.47 19.93 -3.14
C LYS A 153 -12.79 18.49 -3.55
N LEU A 154 -13.96 17.98 -3.18
CA LEU A 154 -14.33 16.58 -3.44
C LEU A 154 -15.45 16.48 -4.46
N THR A 155 -16.64 17.02 -4.16
CA THR A 155 -17.80 16.96 -5.06
C THR A 155 -18.80 18.04 -4.75
N SER A 156 -19.28 18.75 -5.78
CA SER A 156 -20.34 19.73 -5.68
C SER A 156 -21.74 19.13 -5.44
N LYS A 157 -21.86 17.80 -5.56
CA LYS A 157 -23.11 17.04 -5.43
C LYS A 157 -23.42 16.61 -3.99
N VAL A 158 -22.68 17.14 -2.99
CA VAL A 158 -22.89 16.85 -1.57
C VAL A 158 -24.06 17.68 -1.03
N ILE A 159 -24.93 17.07 -0.22
CA ILE A 159 -26.10 17.72 0.38
C ILE A 159 -26.30 17.31 1.84
N PRO A 160 -26.45 18.25 2.79
CA PRO A 160 -26.79 17.92 4.16
C PRO A 160 -28.18 17.30 4.30
N ILE A 161 -28.25 16.21 5.09
CA ILE A 161 -29.51 15.60 5.54
C ILE A 161 -29.86 16.08 6.94
N GLN A 162 -28.84 16.39 7.71
CA GLN A 162 -28.96 17.05 9.02
C GLN A 162 -27.90 18.12 9.17
N ILE A 163 -28.24 19.16 9.91
CA ILE A 163 -27.34 20.26 10.27
C ILE A 163 -27.22 20.38 11.79
N PRO A 164 -26.13 20.95 12.32
CA PRO A 164 -25.91 20.98 13.76
C PRO A 164 -26.84 21.98 14.49
N ALA A 165 -27.27 21.61 15.70
CA ALA A 165 -27.79 22.50 16.70
C ALA A 165 -26.67 22.82 17.70
N GLY A 166 -26.05 24.00 17.54
CA GLY A 166 -24.83 24.42 18.24
C GLY A 166 -23.55 23.91 17.61
N SER A 167 -22.41 24.37 18.11
CA SER A 167 -21.08 23.97 17.66
C SER A 167 -20.08 23.92 18.81
N GLY A 168 -18.98 23.17 18.65
CA GLY A 168 -17.96 23.02 19.69
C GLY A 168 -18.54 22.51 21.01
N PRO A 169 -18.13 23.05 22.16
CA PRO A 169 -18.69 22.64 23.46
C PRO A 169 -20.21 22.86 23.61
N GLY A 170 -20.81 23.63 22.72
CA GLY A 170 -22.25 23.87 22.63
C GLY A 170 -23.00 22.93 21.70
N PHE A 171 -22.34 21.99 21.04
CA PHE A 171 -22.98 21.00 20.16
C PHE A 171 -23.80 20.02 21.01
N HIS A 172 -25.11 20.08 20.91
CA HIS A 172 -26.02 19.29 21.75
C HIS A 172 -27.16 18.62 20.97
N GLY A 173 -27.21 18.82 19.65
CA GLY A 173 -28.26 18.25 18.84
C GLY A 173 -28.04 18.41 17.35
N VAL A 174 -28.98 17.88 16.59
CA VAL A 174 -29.03 17.98 15.14
C VAL A 174 -30.43 18.33 14.66
N LEU A 175 -30.53 19.09 13.59
CA LEU A 175 -31.77 19.43 12.93
C LEU A 175 -31.93 18.52 11.73
N ASN A 176 -32.94 17.66 11.75
CA ASN A 176 -33.25 16.74 10.65
C ASN A 176 -34.07 17.46 9.58
N LEU A 177 -33.48 17.59 8.42
CA LEU A 177 -34.06 18.38 7.33
C LEU A 177 -35.29 17.71 6.68
N PHE A 178 -35.41 16.37 6.75
CA PHE A 178 -36.59 15.66 6.24
C PHE A 178 -37.77 15.68 7.22
N SER A 179 -37.51 15.35 8.49
CA SER A 179 -38.59 15.28 9.50
C SER A 179 -39.04 16.67 9.97
N LYS A 180 -38.29 17.72 9.62
CA LYS A 180 -38.50 19.11 10.10
C LYS A 180 -38.52 19.21 11.63
N LYS A 181 -37.71 18.37 12.29
CA LYS A 181 -37.59 18.30 13.76
C LYS A 181 -36.14 18.48 14.21
N ALA A 182 -36.01 18.90 15.44
CA ALA A 182 -34.71 18.93 16.11
C ALA A 182 -34.59 17.71 17.04
N HIS A 183 -33.47 17.01 16.94
CA HIS A 183 -33.11 15.93 17.87
C HIS A 183 -32.15 16.50 18.90
N ILE A 184 -32.63 16.75 20.11
CA ILE A 184 -31.85 17.35 21.19
C ILE A 184 -31.45 16.26 22.20
N TYR A 185 -30.13 16.16 22.42
CA TYR A 185 -29.56 15.15 23.31
C TYR A 185 -29.37 15.71 24.71
N LYS A 186 -29.54 14.86 25.72
CA LYS A 186 -29.38 15.26 27.13
C LYS A 186 -27.93 15.59 27.42
N LYS A 187 -27.64 16.79 27.94
CA LYS A 187 -26.29 17.22 28.31
C LYS A 187 -25.63 16.22 29.27
N GLY A 188 -24.47 15.70 28.86
CA GLY A 188 -23.72 14.67 29.60
C GLY A 188 -24.27 13.23 29.46
N GLY A 189 -25.34 13.01 28.69
CA GLY A 189 -25.81 11.68 28.32
C GLY A 189 -24.91 11.06 27.24
N LYS A 190 -24.47 9.82 27.44
CA LYS A 190 -23.65 9.09 26.48
C LYS A 190 -24.37 7.93 25.76
N THR A 191 -25.71 7.86 25.93
CA THR A 191 -26.52 6.74 25.44
C THR A 191 -27.02 6.90 24.01
N GLY A 192 -26.81 8.07 23.38
CA GLY A 192 -27.37 8.36 22.05
C GLY A 192 -28.88 8.63 22.04
N ASN A 193 -29.54 8.68 23.20
CA ASN A 193 -30.95 9.01 23.29
C ASN A 193 -31.20 10.49 23.17
N PHE A 194 -32.19 10.87 22.37
CA PHE A 194 -32.59 12.25 22.15
C PHE A 194 -34.08 12.47 22.38
N GLU A 195 -34.45 13.73 22.50
CA GLU A 195 -35.84 14.20 22.54
C GLU A 195 -36.12 14.90 21.19
N GLU A 196 -37.19 14.49 20.53
CA GLU A 196 -37.62 15.14 19.28
C GLU A 196 -38.50 16.33 19.62
N VAL A 197 -38.06 17.51 19.17
CA VAL A 197 -38.76 18.79 19.39
C VAL A 197 -38.90 19.58 18.11
N ASP A 198 -39.73 20.61 18.09
CA ASP A 198 -39.80 21.52 16.96
C ASP A 198 -38.47 22.29 16.81
N VAL A 199 -38.16 22.70 15.59
CA VAL A 199 -36.93 23.47 15.31
C VAL A 199 -36.92 24.75 16.12
N PRO A 200 -35.93 24.97 17.00
CA PRO A 200 -35.86 26.20 17.81
C PRO A 200 -35.85 27.48 16.97
N ALA A 201 -36.45 28.57 17.45
CA ALA A 201 -36.62 29.81 16.73
C ALA A 201 -35.27 30.39 16.22
N GLU A 202 -34.20 30.20 16.99
CA GLU A 202 -32.85 30.65 16.64
C GLU A 202 -32.25 29.94 15.42
N HIS A 203 -32.72 28.75 15.11
CA HIS A 203 -32.23 27.94 14.00
C HIS A 203 -33.14 27.96 12.76
N GLN A 204 -34.36 28.53 12.84
CA GLN A 204 -35.35 28.46 11.77
C GLN A 204 -34.87 29.01 10.42
N ALA A 205 -34.14 30.13 10.41
CA ALA A 205 -33.66 30.74 9.18
C ALA A 205 -32.61 29.85 8.47
N THR A 206 -31.66 29.32 9.26
CA THR A 206 -30.64 28.37 8.74
C THR A 206 -31.30 27.06 8.29
N PHE A 207 -32.23 26.53 9.08
CA PHE A 207 -33.01 25.35 8.73
C PHE A 207 -33.75 25.54 7.38
N ALA A 208 -34.50 26.64 7.23
CA ALA A 208 -35.25 26.87 5.99
C ALA A 208 -34.37 26.91 4.75
N LYS A 209 -33.18 27.53 4.82
CA LYS A 209 -32.20 27.57 3.74
C LYS A 209 -31.77 26.13 3.34
N TYR A 210 -31.26 25.35 4.29
CA TYR A 210 -30.78 24.00 4.00
C TYR A 210 -31.88 23.02 3.63
N HIS A 211 -33.07 23.16 4.21
CA HIS A 211 -34.23 22.36 3.82
C HIS A 211 -34.63 22.62 2.37
N GLN A 212 -34.68 23.88 1.94
CA GLN A 212 -34.96 24.22 0.55
C GLN A 212 -33.90 23.64 -0.38
N GLU A 213 -32.61 23.83 -0.08
CA GLU A 213 -31.49 23.27 -0.87
C GLU A 213 -31.60 21.73 -0.99
N LEU A 214 -31.95 21.03 0.10
CA LEU A 214 -32.16 19.58 0.08
C LEU A 214 -33.30 19.17 -0.84
N ILE A 215 -34.48 19.80 -0.71
CA ILE A 215 -35.67 19.43 -1.48
C ILE A 215 -35.44 19.71 -2.98
N GLU A 216 -34.85 20.86 -3.33
CA GLU A 216 -34.49 21.19 -4.72
C GLU A 216 -33.49 20.18 -5.29
N THR A 217 -32.45 19.83 -4.54
CA THR A 217 -31.45 18.86 -4.98
C THR A 217 -32.06 17.47 -5.18
N VAL A 218 -32.88 17.00 -4.25
CA VAL A 218 -33.55 15.70 -4.38
C VAL A 218 -34.56 15.69 -5.54
N ALA A 219 -35.34 16.75 -5.70
CA ALA A 219 -36.27 16.88 -6.82
C ALA A 219 -35.55 16.77 -8.17
N ALA A 220 -34.39 17.39 -8.29
CA ALA A 220 -33.59 17.38 -9.53
C ALA A 220 -33.01 16.01 -9.90
N THR A 221 -33.06 14.99 -9.03
CA THR A 221 -32.55 13.64 -9.31
C THR A 221 -33.56 12.72 -10.04
N ASP A 222 -34.84 13.11 -10.09
CA ASP A 222 -35.93 12.33 -10.67
C ASP A 222 -36.93 13.25 -11.36
N ASP A 223 -37.19 13.03 -12.64
CA ASP A 223 -38.07 13.90 -13.46
C ASP A 223 -39.47 14.04 -12.88
N SER A 224 -40.04 12.97 -12.32
CA SER A 224 -41.39 12.99 -11.75
C SER A 224 -41.47 13.77 -10.45
N LEU A 225 -40.37 13.75 -9.66
CA LEU A 225 -40.24 14.57 -8.45
C LEU A 225 -40.02 16.04 -8.81
N LEU A 226 -39.28 16.31 -9.86
CA LEU A 226 -39.05 17.67 -10.35
C LEU A 226 -40.34 18.34 -10.82
N GLU A 227 -41.16 17.63 -11.64
CA GLU A 227 -42.47 18.11 -12.07
C GLU A 227 -43.37 18.42 -10.85
N ARG A 228 -43.49 17.47 -9.91
CA ARG A 228 -44.27 17.67 -8.68
C ARG A 228 -43.80 18.88 -7.85
N TYR A 229 -42.50 19.05 -7.72
CA TYR A 229 -41.94 20.20 -7.01
C TYR A 229 -42.24 21.55 -7.67
N LEU A 230 -42.12 21.60 -9.02
CA LEU A 230 -42.42 22.80 -9.82
C LEU A 230 -43.91 23.17 -9.79
N GLU A 231 -44.79 22.20 -9.63
CA GLU A 231 -46.24 22.39 -9.46
C GLU A 231 -46.60 22.81 -8.00
N GLY A 232 -45.63 22.93 -7.10
CA GLY A 232 -45.82 23.29 -5.69
C GLY A 232 -46.31 22.13 -4.80
N GLY A 233 -46.18 20.88 -5.26
CA GLY A 233 -46.50 19.68 -4.50
C GLY A 233 -45.41 19.31 -3.48
N GLU A 234 -45.80 18.72 -2.37
CA GLU A 234 -44.85 18.15 -1.39
C GLU A 234 -44.25 16.83 -1.89
N ILE A 235 -42.95 16.63 -1.63
CA ILE A 235 -42.24 15.37 -1.88
C ILE A 235 -42.36 14.51 -0.63
N ALA A 236 -43.00 13.34 -0.76
CA ALA A 236 -43.09 12.38 0.34
C ALA A 236 -41.69 11.82 0.69
N ARG A 237 -41.46 11.54 1.98
CA ARG A 237 -40.17 11.03 2.48
C ARG A 237 -39.73 9.74 1.76
N GLU A 238 -40.66 8.84 1.52
CA GLU A 238 -40.43 7.55 0.86
C GLU A 238 -39.96 7.74 -0.59
N ASP A 239 -40.58 8.68 -1.32
CA ASP A 239 -40.17 9.04 -2.70
C ASP A 239 -38.79 9.68 -2.71
N ALA A 240 -38.52 10.58 -1.76
CA ALA A 240 -37.21 11.21 -1.61
C ALA A 240 -36.09 10.18 -1.33
N ILE A 241 -36.31 9.26 -0.40
CA ILE A 241 -35.34 8.18 -0.07
C ILE A 241 -35.07 7.32 -1.29
N ARG A 242 -36.11 6.91 -2.05
CA ARG A 242 -35.95 6.12 -3.26
C ARG A 242 -35.11 6.87 -4.31
N ALA A 243 -35.44 8.12 -4.58
CA ALA A 243 -34.72 8.95 -5.55
C ALA A 243 -33.25 9.18 -5.12
N MET A 244 -33.01 9.46 -3.84
CA MET A 244 -31.65 9.59 -3.29
C MET A 244 -30.85 8.30 -3.44
N LYS A 245 -31.42 7.13 -3.10
CA LYS A 245 -30.75 5.83 -3.22
C LYS A 245 -30.29 5.60 -4.68
N GLU A 246 -31.16 5.86 -5.64
CA GLU A 246 -30.84 5.70 -7.07
C GLU A 246 -29.80 6.75 -7.54
N ALA A 247 -29.91 8.00 -7.09
CA ALA A 247 -28.92 9.03 -7.41
C ALA A 247 -27.53 8.73 -6.79
N MET A 248 -27.49 8.16 -5.59
CA MET A 248 -26.23 7.72 -4.96
C MET A 248 -25.57 6.59 -5.77
N LYS A 249 -26.33 5.60 -6.24
CA LYS A 249 -25.79 4.53 -7.11
C LYS A 249 -25.17 5.10 -8.40
N ARG A 250 -25.75 6.19 -8.95
CA ARG A 250 -25.22 6.89 -10.12
C ARG A 250 -24.11 7.92 -9.81
N MET A 251 -23.67 8.04 -8.55
CA MET A 251 -22.70 9.07 -8.11
C MET A 251 -23.16 10.51 -8.40
N GLU A 252 -24.47 10.75 -8.31
CA GLU A 252 -25.08 12.05 -8.59
C GLU A 252 -25.48 12.81 -7.33
N LEU A 253 -25.48 12.15 -6.16
CA LEU A 253 -25.82 12.75 -4.89
C LEU A 253 -25.06 12.08 -3.75
N PHE A 254 -24.57 12.90 -2.80
CA PHE A 254 -23.80 12.45 -1.65
C PHE A 254 -24.38 13.05 -0.37
N PRO A 255 -25.12 12.27 0.44
CA PRO A 255 -25.69 12.76 1.70
C PRO A 255 -24.61 13.08 2.74
N LEU A 256 -24.85 14.14 3.52
CA LEU A 256 -23.94 14.61 4.56
C LEU A 256 -24.62 14.66 5.92
N PHE A 257 -23.91 14.17 6.94
CA PHE A 257 -24.30 14.16 8.36
C PHE A 257 -23.27 14.89 9.21
N CYS A 258 -23.65 15.26 10.43
CA CYS A 258 -22.74 15.80 11.43
C CYS A 258 -22.91 15.05 12.77
N VAL A 259 -21.78 14.73 13.41
CA VAL A 259 -21.78 13.89 14.62
C VAL A 259 -20.75 14.33 15.66
N SER A 260 -21.05 13.98 16.92
CA SER A 260 -20.04 13.78 17.96
C SER A 260 -20.07 12.31 18.40
N SER A 261 -19.03 11.56 18.07
CA SER A 261 -18.89 10.16 18.51
C SER A 261 -18.72 10.08 20.03
N GLU A 262 -18.00 11.02 20.66
CA GLU A 262 -17.78 11.03 22.11
C GLU A 262 -19.09 11.22 22.90
N LEU A 263 -20.00 12.04 22.37
CA LEU A 263 -21.29 12.34 22.98
C LEU A 263 -22.44 11.49 22.43
N ASN A 264 -22.18 10.66 21.41
CA ASN A 264 -23.17 9.90 20.62
C ASN A 264 -24.29 10.77 20.03
N VAL A 265 -23.99 12.04 19.71
CA VAL A 265 -24.90 12.96 19.04
C VAL A 265 -24.88 12.74 17.54
N GLY A 266 -26.03 12.57 16.90
CA GLY A 266 -26.20 12.36 15.46
C GLY A 266 -25.93 10.92 14.99
N VAL A 267 -25.40 10.03 15.83
CA VAL A 267 -24.95 8.67 15.47
C VAL A 267 -26.10 7.77 15.01
N GLN A 268 -27.28 7.84 15.67
CA GLN A 268 -28.46 7.05 15.26
C GLN A 268 -28.93 7.41 13.85
N ALA A 269 -28.86 8.68 13.48
CA ALA A 269 -29.24 9.10 12.13
C ALA A 269 -28.32 8.50 11.08
N VAL A 270 -27.01 8.41 11.35
CA VAL A 270 -26.05 7.73 10.46
C VAL A 270 -26.41 6.27 10.29
N LEU A 271 -26.68 5.51 11.40
CA LEU A 271 -27.10 4.11 11.34
C LEU A 271 -28.36 3.93 10.48
N SER A 272 -29.40 4.74 10.72
CA SER A 272 -30.66 4.64 9.99
C SER A 272 -30.48 4.93 8.49
N ASN A 273 -29.70 5.94 8.15
CA ASN A 273 -29.47 6.29 6.75
C ASN A 273 -28.49 5.33 6.03
N ILE A 274 -27.60 4.65 6.73
CA ILE A 274 -26.85 3.53 6.15
C ILE A 274 -27.83 2.44 5.70
N VAL A 275 -28.81 2.07 6.53
CA VAL A 275 -29.79 1.05 6.17
C VAL A 275 -30.71 1.52 5.03
N GLU A 276 -31.17 2.76 5.06
CA GLU A 276 -32.16 3.31 4.11
C GLU A 276 -31.53 3.66 2.76
N LEU A 277 -30.32 4.23 2.71
CA LEU A 277 -29.73 4.82 1.52
C LEU A 277 -28.61 3.98 0.90
N MET A 278 -27.79 3.27 1.73
CA MET A 278 -26.69 2.49 1.18
C MET A 278 -27.19 1.19 0.53
N PRO A 279 -26.52 0.74 -0.55
CA PRO A 279 -26.89 -0.52 -1.19
C PRO A 279 -26.69 -1.70 -0.23
N ASN A 280 -27.48 -2.72 -0.41
CA ASN A 280 -27.21 -4.04 0.16
C ASN A 280 -26.36 -4.86 -0.82
N ALA A 281 -25.84 -6.01 -0.38
CA ALA A 281 -24.98 -6.83 -1.20
C ALA A 281 -25.66 -7.32 -2.51
N PHE A 282 -26.98 -7.42 -2.55
CA PHE A 282 -27.74 -7.82 -3.74
C PHE A 282 -28.06 -6.65 -4.70
N ASP A 283 -27.90 -5.41 -4.22
CA ASP A 283 -28.06 -4.19 -5.05
C ASP A 283 -26.81 -3.87 -5.88
N MET A 284 -25.67 -4.53 -5.57
CA MET A 284 -24.41 -4.29 -6.25
C MET A 284 -24.40 -4.97 -7.64
N GLU A 285 -23.61 -4.38 -8.54
CA GLU A 285 -23.35 -4.99 -9.85
C GLU A 285 -22.65 -6.35 -9.67
N GLU A 286 -22.81 -7.21 -10.68
CA GLU A 286 -22.10 -8.50 -10.74
C GLU A 286 -20.59 -8.32 -10.78
N VAL A 287 -19.89 -9.21 -10.10
CA VAL A 287 -18.41 -9.24 -10.11
C VAL A 287 -17.95 -10.19 -11.22
N HIS A 288 -17.05 -9.70 -12.07
CA HIS A 288 -16.47 -10.52 -13.12
C HIS A 288 -15.27 -11.29 -12.57
N GLY A 289 -15.43 -12.60 -12.43
CA GLY A 289 -14.35 -13.53 -12.08
C GLY A 289 -13.75 -14.22 -13.30
N PHE A 290 -12.71 -15.04 -13.08
CA PHE A 290 -11.98 -15.73 -14.15
C PHE A 290 -11.92 -17.22 -13.88
N LYS A 291 -12.04 -18.06 -14.93
CA LYS A 291 -11.69 -19.49 -14.87
C LYS A 291 -10.26 -19.65 -15.36
N GLY A 292 -9.34 -19.96 -14.48
CA GLY A 292 -7.91 -20.08 -14.82
C GLY A 292 -7.11 -18.81 -14.44
N ALA A 293 -6.21 -18.37 -15.32
CA ALA A 293 -5.44 -17.14 -15.11
C ALA A 293 -6.31 -15.89 -15.29
N GLU A 294 -5.89 -14.77 -14.71
CA GLU A 294 -6.58 -13.49 -14.88
C GLU A 294 -6.61 -13.11 -16.38
N GLY A 295 -7.80 -12.75 -16.86
CA GLY A 295 -8.03 -12.47 -18.28
C GLY A 295 -8.53 -13.67 -19.12
N ASP A 296 -8.47 -14.89 -18.59
CA ASP A 296 -9.04 -16.07 -19.24
C ASP A 296 -10.52 -16.23 -18.85
N HIS A 297 -11.36 -16.57 -19.79
CA HIS A 297 -12.78 -16.96 -19.62
C HIS A 297 -13.49 -16.25 -18.46
N THR A 298 -13.91 -15.01 -18.66
CA THR A 298 -14.67 -14.22 -17.69
C THR A 298 -15.99 -14.92 -17.30
N VAL A 299 -16.30 -14.92 -16.01
CA VAL A 299 -17.51 -15.49 -15.42
C VAL A 299 -18.18 -14.43 -14.57
N GLU A 300 -19.46 -14.19 -14.80
CA GLU A 300 -20.28 -13.29 -13.98
C GLU A 300 -20.64 -13.99 -12.66
N ILE A 301 -20.39 -13.30 -11.56
CA ILE A 301 -20.66 -13.75 -10.19
C ILE A 301 -21.72 -12.83 -9.61
N HIS A 302 -22.91 -13.38 -9.45
CA HIS A 302 -24.03 -12.67 -8.84
C HIS A 302 -24.10 -12.95 -7.34
N ALA A 303 -24.40 -11.95 -6.55
CA ALA A 303 -24.64 -12.10 -5.14
C ALA A 303 -25.97 -12.85 -4.92
N LYS A 304 -25.89 -14.16 -4.65
CA LYS A 304 -27.03 -15.06 -4.41
C LYS A 304 -26.66 -16.08 -3.32
N ASP A 305 -27.57 -16.32 -2.39
CA ASP A 305 -27.35 -17.29 -1.30
C ASP A 305 -27.27 -18.75 -1.76
N ASP A 306 -27.95 -19.08 -2.86
CA ASP A 306 -28.01 -20.42 -3.48
C ASP A 306 -27.02 -20.64 -4.62
N GLY A 307 -26.18 -19.62 -4.91
CA GLY A 307 -25.12 -19.70 -5.92
C GLY A 307 -23.94 -20.56 -5.48
N PRO A 308 -22.99 -20.87 -6.41
CA PRO A 308 -21.70 -21.44 -6.03
C PRO A 308 -20.94 -20.49 -5.10
N PHE A 309 -20.30 -21.05 -4.06
CA PHE A 309 -19.53 -20.21 -3.14
C PHE A 309 -18.33 -19.57 -3.84
N ALA A 310 -18.20 -18.28 -3.67
CA ALA A 310 -17.06 -17.47 -4.05
C ALA A 310 -16.80 -16.41 -2.96
N GLY A 311 -15.59 -16.39 -2.40
CA GLY A 311 -15.19 -15.43 -1.40
C GLY A 311 -13.77 -14.93 -1.67
N GLN A 312 -13.47 -13.70 -1.26
CA GLN A 312 -12.14 -13.12 -1.38
C GLN A 312 -11.60 -12.74 -0.01
N VAL A 313 -10.37 -13.15 0.25
CA VAL A 313 -9.62 -12.76 1.44
C VAL A 313 -9.05 -11.36 1.23
N PHE A 314 -9.55 -10.39 1.98
CA PHE A 314 -9.09 -9.00 1.86
C PHE A 314 -8.09 -8.60 2.94
N LYS A 315 -7.96 -9.40 4.03
CA LYS A 315 -6.98 -9.16 5.09
C LYS A 315 -6.59 -10.45 5.80
N THR A 316 -5.30 -10.59 6.10
CA THR A 316 -4.76 -11.59 7.02
C THR A 316 -4.03 -10.89 8.15
N ILE A 317 -4.28 -11.30 9.39
CA ILE A 317 -3.63 -10.77 10.60
C ILE A 317 -3.06 -11.94 11.39
N SER A 318 -1.78 -11.89 11.71
CA SER A 318 -1.14 -12.89 12.56
C SER A 318 -1.25 -12.50 14.03
N GLU A 319 -1.97 -13.28 14.80
CA GLU A 319 -2.21 -13.01 16.22
C GLU A 319 -1.46 -14.00 17.13
N PRO A 320 -0.87 -13.53 18.24
CA PRO A 320 -0.26 -14.42 19.22
C PRO A 320 -1.26 -15.48 19.74
N HIS A 321 -0.83 -16.74 19.81
CA HIS A 321 -1.60 -17.90 20.30
C HIS A 321 -2.79 -18.35 19.40
N VAL A 322 -3.31 -17.49 18.54
CA VAL A 322 -4.37 -17.83 17.57
C VAL A 322 -3.79 -18.31 16.25
N GLY A 323 -2.72 -17.65 15.78
CA GLY A 323 -2.14 -17.83 14.45
C GLY A 323 -2.72 -16.85 13.44
N ASP A 324 -2.58 -17.17 12.16
CA ASP A 324 -3.06 -16.31 11.07
C ASP A 324 -4.59 -16.38 10.99
N VAL A 325 -5.23 -15.22 11.01
CA VAL A 325 -6.67 -15.02 10.87
C VAL A 325 -6.94 -14.36 9.54
N SER A 326 -7.65 -15.05 8.67
CA SER A 326 -8.04 -14.54 7.35
C SER A 326 -9.45 -13.98 7.39
N TYR A 327 -9.60 -12.70 7.06
CA TYR A 327 -10.89 -12.03 6.88
C TYR A 327 -11.27 -12.10 5.42
N PHE A 328 -12.49 -12.52 5.14
CA PHE A 328 -12.97 -12.67 3.78
C PHE A 328 -14.41 -12.21 3.62
N ARG A 329 -14.74 -11.73 2.42
CA ARG A 329 -16.10 -11.40 2.01
C ARG A 329 -16.65 -12.53 1.15
N VAL A 330 -17.89 -12.92 1.39
CA VAL A 330 -18.65 -13.85 0.55
C VAL A 330 -19.32 -13.07 -0.59
N TYR A 331 -18.90 -13.29 -1.81
CA TYR A 331 -19.50 -12.66 -3.00
C TYR A 331 -20.69 -13.44 -3.56
N SER A 332 -20.69 -14.76 -3.43
CA SER A 332 -21.78 -15.64 -3.87
C SER A 332 -21.85 -16.90 -3.03
N GLY A 333 -23.01 -17.46 -2.92
CA GLY A 333 -23.26 -18.72 -2.23
C GLY A 333 -23.37 -18.60 -0.71
N THR A 334 -23.46 -19.74 -0.07
CA THR A 334 -23.48 -19.91 1.39
C THR A 334 -22.32 -20.80 1.80
N ILE A 335 -21.61 -20.41 2.85
CA ILE A 335 -20.53 -21.20 3.43
C ILE A 335 -20.84 -21.56 4.88
N ARG A 336 -20.56 -22.79 5.30
CA ARG A 336 -20.84 -23.32 6.62
C ARG A 336 -19.55 -23.59 7.40
N ASN A 337 -19.67 -23.56 8.71
CA ASN A 337 -18.58 -23.95 9.60
C ASN A 337 -18.20 -25.42 9.34
N GLY A 338 -16.92 -25.65 9.05
CA GLY A 338 -16.36 -26.98 8.74
C GLY A 338 -16.38 -27.36 7.25
N ASP A 339 -16.93 -26.53 6.36
CA ASP A 339 -16.90 -26.78 4.92
C ASP A 339 -15.45 -26.78 4.38
N GLU A 340 -15.23 -27.63 3.37
CA GLU A 340 -14.02 -27.66 2.59
C GLU A 340 -14.18 -26.71 1.38
N VAL A 341 -13.24 -25.81 1.19
CA VAL A 341 -13.19 -24.85 0.09
C VAL A 341 -11.90 -25.04 -0.71
N TYR A 342 -11.89 -24.53 -1.92
CA TYR A 342 -10.76 -24.54 -2.81
C TYR A 342 -10.19 -23.13 -2.97
N ASN A 343 -8.94 -22.93 -2.54
CA ASN A 343 -8.21 -21.70 -2.85
C ASN A 343 -7.82 -21.74 -4.33
N ALA A 344 -8.59 -21.04 -5.15
CA ALA A 344 -8.43 -21.04 -6.60
C ALA A 344 -7.15 -20.29 -7.04
N THR A 345 -6.66 -19.36 -6.22
CA THR A 345 -5.43 -18.61 -6.50
C THR A 345 -4.20 -19.50 -6.35
N ARG A 346 -4.18 -20.37 -5.32
CA ARG A 346 -3.02 -21.21 -4.98
C ARG A 346 -3.17 -22.68 -5.35
N GLY A 347 -4.36 -23.10 -5.79
CA GLY A 347 -4.60 -24.48 -6.17
C GLY A 347 -4.66 -25.47 -4.99
N ALA A 348 -5.07 -25.02 -3.81
CA ALA A 348 -5.04 -25.80 -2.57
C ALA A 348 -6.44 -25.95 -1.95
N ALA A 349 -6.70 -27.09 -1.29
CA ALA A 349 -7.91 -27.27 -0.49
C ALA A 349 -7.69 -26.70 0.91
N GLU A 350 -8.70 -26.02 1.45
CA GLU A 350 -8.73 -25.46 2.80
C GLU A 350 -10.00 -25.89 3.53
N LYS A 351 -9.95 -25.94 4.85
CA LYS A 351 -11.10 -26.26 5.68
C LYS A 351 -11.42 -25.10 6.60
N LEU A 352 -12.66 -24.59 6.52
CA LEU A 352 -13.12 -23.43 7.28
C LEU A 352 -13.65 -23.87 8.65
N ASN A 353 -12.72 -24.19 9.57
CA ASN A 353 -13.08 -24.52 10.94
C ASN A 353 -13.18 -23.22 11.78
N HIS A 354 -14.13 -23.18 12.71
CA HIS A 354 -14.39 -22.01 13.57
C HIS A 354 -14.72 -20.75 12.77
N LEU A 355 -15.60 -20.92 11.77
CA LEU A 355 -16.13 -19.80 11.00
C LEU A 355 -16.75 -18.77 11.95
N SER A 356 -16.29 -17.53 11.89
CA SER A 356 -16.61 -16.51 12.87
C SER A 356 -16.89 -15.16 12.22
N ILE A 357 -17.58 -14.30 12.95
CA ILE A 357 -17.66 -12.85 12.69
C ILE A 357 -16.86 -12.12 13.74
N SER A 358 -16.28 -10.98 13.35
CA SER A 358 -15.41 -10.19 14.23
C SER A 358 -16.11 -8.95 14.77
N GLN A 359 -15.87 -8.66 16.04
CA GLN A 359 -16.21 -7.41 16.70
C GLN A 359 -14.90 -6.85 17.29
N GLY A 360 -14.08 -6.23 16.42
CA GLY A 360 -12.70 -5.92 16.75
C GLY A 360 -11.90 -7.19 17.02
N LYS A 361 -11.30 -7.29 18.21
CA LYS A 361 -10.55 -8.46 18.65
C LYS A 361 -11.42 -9.68 18.95
N ASP A 362 -12.65 -9.44 19.38
CA ASP A 362 -13.56 -10.51 19.80
C ASP A 362 -14.17 -11.21 18.58
N ARG A 363 -14.27 -12.53 18.62
CA ARG A 363 -14.85 -13.35 17.56
C ARG A 363 -15.96 -14.21 18.09
N THR A 364 -17.06 -14.25 17.34
CA THR A 364 -18.21 -15.10 17.64
C THR A 364 -18.37 -16.13 16.54
N GLU A 365 -18.29 -17.42 16.88
CA GLU A 365 -18.55 -18.48 15.92
C GLU A 365 -19.99 -18.44 15.40
N VAL A 366 -20.11 -18.67 14.09
CA VAL A 366 -21.41 -18.73 13.40
C VAL A 366 -21.53 -20.03 12.62
N PRO A 367 -22.76 -20.57 12.49
CA PRO A 367 -22.95 -21.83 11.76
C PRO A 367 -22.71 -21.67 10.27
N ARG A 368 -22.98 -20.47 9.69
CA ARG A 368 -22.85 -20.17 8.28
C ARG A 368 -22.80 -18.67 8.02
N LEU A 369 -22.33 -18.31 6.83
CA LEU A 369 -22.39 -16.97 6.25
C LEU A 369 -23.05 -17.04 4.88
N PHE A 370 -23.77 -16.01 4.52
CA PHE A 370 -24.49 -15.86 3.25
C PHE A 370 -23.77 -14.91 2.32
N ALA A 371 -24.17 -14.87 1.05
CA ALA A 371 -23.67 -13.91 0.08
C ALA A 371 -23.79 -12.48 0.60
N GLY A 372 -22.73 -11.70 0.45
CA GLY A 372 -22.61 -10.34 0.98
C GLY A 372 -22.02 -10.24 2.38
N ASP A 373 -21.94 -11.33 3.16
CA ASP A 373 -21.44 -11.22 4.53
C ASP A 373 -19.91 -11.26 4.61
N ILE A 374 -19.38 -10.72 5.70
CA ILE A 374 -17.97 -10.72 6.04
C ILE A 374 -17.75 -11.66 7.24
N GLY A 375 -16.79 -12.57 7.08
CA GLY A 375 -16.38 -13.47 8.12
C GLY A 375 -14.89 -13.58 8.27
N CYS A 376 -14.46 -14.37 9.24
CA CYS A 376 -13.07 -14.69 9.45
C CYS A 376 -12.87 -16.16 9.87
N VAL A 377 -11.72 -16.70 9.52
CA VAL A 377 -11.30 -18.04 9.90
C VAL A 377 -9.83 -18.02 10.29
N ALA A 378 -9.48 -18.72 11.35
CA ALA A 378 -8.12 -18.85 11.82
C ALA A 378 -7.43 -20.09 11.24
N LYS A 379 -6.09 -20.02 11.08
CA LYS A 379 -5.20 -21.15 10.76
C LYS A 379 -5.42 -21.80 9.40
N LEU A 380 -5.80 -21.04 8.39
CA LEU A 380 -5.70 -21.48 7.01
C LEU A 380 -4.21 -21.65 6.65
N ARG A 381 -3.87 -22.71 5.90
CA ARG A 381 -2.46 -23.10 5.67
C ARG A 381 -1.85 -22.45 4.45
N ASN A 382 -2.65 -22.31 3.40
CA ASN A 382 -2.21 -21.84 2.08
C ASN A 382 -3.07 -20.67 1.60
N THR A 383 -3.53 -19.82 2.52
CA THR A 383 -4.44 -18.72 2.17
C THR A 383 -3.92 -17.43 2.76
N HIS A 384 -3.77 -16.42 1.90
CA HIS A 384 -3.25 -15.11 2.23
C HIS A 384 -4.17 -14.01 1.70
N THR A 385 -3.86 -12.77 2.02
CA THR A 385 -4.56 -11.60 1.47
C THR A 385 -4.55 -11.63 -0.06
N ASN A 386 -5.67 -11.28 -0.68
CA ASN A 386 -5.94 -11.31 -2.12
C ASN A 386 -6.28 -12.69 -2.72
N ASP A 387 -6.26 -13.77 -1.93
CA ASP A 387 -6.64 -15.08 -2.42
C ASP A 387 -8.16 -15.23 -2.57
N THR A 388 -8.58 -15.98 -3.58
CA THR A 388 -9.99 -16.33 -3.80
C THR A 388 -10.26 -17.74 -3.30
N LEU A 389 -11.29 -17.86 -2.48
CA LEU A 389 -11.87 -19.13 -2.02
C LEU A 389 -13.12 -19.44 -2.83
N SER A 390 -13.22 -20.63 -3.38
CA SER A 390 -14.35 -21.10 -4.18
C SER A 390 -14.68 -22.55 -3.88
N THR A 391 -15.61 -23.16 -4.59
CA THR A 391 -15.79 -24.61 -4.56
C THR A 391 -14.89 -25.28 -5.59
N LYS A 392 -14.50 -26.54 -5.35
CA LYS A 392 -13.65 -27.31 -6.26
C LYS A 392 -14.36 -27.60 -7.59
N GLU A 393 -15.68 -27.74 -7.54
CA GLU A 393 -16.54 -28.03 -8.70
C GLU A 393 -16.74 -26.80 -9.61
N HIS A 394 -16.68 -25.61 -9.00
CA HIS A 394 -16.82 -24.32 -9.69
C HIS A 394 -15.66 -23.40 -9.31
N PRO A 395 -14.43 -23.73 -9.75
CA PRO A 395 -13.27 -22.91 -9.43
C PRO A 395 -13.37 -21.57 -10.16
N VAL A 396 -13.28 -20.50 -9.42
CA VAL A 396 -13.28 -19.12 -9.94
C VAL A 396 -12.27 -18.28 -9.19
N ARG A 397 -11.60 -17.37 -9.88
CA ARG A 397 -10.75 -16.33 -9.29
C ARG A 397 -11.45 -14.99 -9.39
N LEU A 398 -11.51 -14.26 -8.31
CA LEU A 398 -11.93 -12.87 -8.28
C LEU A 398 -10.77 -11.95 -8.70
N PRO A 399 -11.05 -10.75 -9.26
CA PRO A 399 -10.01 -9.77 -9.52
C PRO A 399 -9.21 -9.47 -8.26
N GLN A 400 -7.92 -9.33 -8.41
CA GLN A 400 -7.08 -8.96 -7.28
C GLN A 400 -7.37 -7.53 -6.84
N ILE A 401 -7.26 -7.28 -5.54
CA ILE A 401 -7.28 -5.93 -4.99
C ILE A 401 -5.99 -5.26 -5.44
N ASP A 402 -6.10 -4.14 -6.14
CA ASP A 402 -4.99 -3.35 -6.65
C ASP A 402 -4.36 -2.55 -5.51
N LEU A 403 -3.46 -3.20 -4.77
CA LEU A 403 -2.77 -2.59 -3.64
C LEU A 403 -1.68 -1.62 -4.12
N PRO A 404 -1.45 -0.51 -3.40
CA PRO A 404 -0.44 0.46 -3.80
C PRO A 404 0.97 -0.11 -3.70
N GLU A 405 1.85 0.33 -4.60
CA GLU A 405 3.26 -0.06 -4.61
C GLU A 405 4.04 0.61 -3.45
N SER A 406 5.04 -0.10 -2.94
CA SER A 406 5.91 0.37 -1.86
C SER A 406 6.86 1.46 -2.34
N LEU A 407 6.92 2.59 -1.65
CA LEU A 407 7.65 3.79 -2.05
C LEU A 407 9.03 3.93 -1.39
N VAL A 408 9.20 3.40 -0.17
CA VAL A 408 10.43 3.55 0.64
C VAL A 408 11.18 2.24 0.68
N GLN A 409 12.49 2.28 0.43
CA GLN A 409 13.39 1.13 0.50
C GLN A 409 14.49 1.36 1.53
N LEU A 410 14.67 0.41 2.45
CA LEU A 410 15.73 0.40 3.45
C LEU A 410 16.40 -0.98 3.51
N ALA A 411 17.66 -1.03 3.93
CA ALA A 411 18.33 -2.27 4.24
C ALA A 411 18.01 -2.68 5.68
N VAL A 412 17.79 -3.97 5.91
CA VAL A 412 17.52 -4.51 7.24
C VAL A 412 18.63 -5.46 7.68
N HIS A 413 19.11 -5.27 8.90
CA HIS A 413 20.16 -6.08 9.50
C HIS A 413 19.71 -6.60 10.87
N ALA A 414 19.97 -7.88 11.15
CA ALA A 414 19.78 -8.40 12.49
C ALA A 414 20.82 -7.79 13.43
N SER A 415 20.42 -7.39 14.64
CA SER A 415 21.33 -6.84 15.66
C SER A 415 22.35 -7.88 16.15
N ASN A 416 22.14 -9.16 15.89
CA ASN A 416 23.08 -10.23 16.19
C ASN A 416 22.99 -11.36 15.16
N ARG A 417 24.10 -12.06 14.95
CA ARG A 417 24.22 -13.13 13.93
C ARG A 417 23.29 -14.33 14.17
N ALA A 418 22.91 -14.60 15.43
CA ALA A 418 22.03 -15.71 15.77
C ALA A 418 20.56 -15.49 15.35
N ASP A 419 20.18 -14.25 15.10
CA ASP A 419 18.84 -13.87 14.70
C ASP A 419 18.64 -13.74 13.16
N GLU A 420 19.71 -13.91 12.35
CA GLU A 420 19.60 -13.76 10.87
C GLU A 420 18.58 -14.72 10.25
N GLU A 421 18.60 -16.00 10.64
CA GLU A 421 17.63 -16.98 10.13
C GLU A 421 16.20 -16.66 10.59
N LYS A 422 16.05 -16.23 11.83
CA LYS A 422 14.75 -15.81 12.38
C LYS A 422 14.26 -14.51 11.75
N LEU A 423 15.18 -13.61 11.40
CA LEU A 423 14.88 -12.37 10.68
C LEU A 423 14.20 -12.70 9.36
N GLN A 424 14.79 -13.56 8.52
CA GLN A 424 14.23 -13.94 7.24
C GLN A 424 12.84 -14.57 7.39
N ALA A 425 12.70 -15.53 8.31
CA ALA A 425 11.40 -16.17 8.57
C ALA A 425 10.34 -15.20 9.08
N GLY A 426 10.73 -14.25 9.94
CA GLY A 426 9.84 -13.22 10.47
C GLY A 426 9.39 -12.23 9.40
N LEU A 427 10.32 -11.79 8.53
CA LEU A 427 10.00 -10.89 7.42
C LEU A 427 9.04 -11.53 6.42
N HIS A 428 9.22 -12.82 6.08
CA HIS A 428 8.27 -13.55 5.23
C HIS A 428 6.85 -13.58 5.83
N LYS A 429 6.75 -13.84 7.13
CA LYS A 429 5.46 -13.83 7.82
C LYS A 429 4.79 -12.46 7.82
N LEU A 430 5.57 -11.39 7.96
CA LEU A 430 5.06 -10.02 7.90
C LEU A 430 4.63 -9.63 6.48
N HIS A 431 5.31 -10.13 5.45
CA HIS A 431 4.88 -9.98 4.07
C HIS A 431 3.55 -10.73 3.78
N ASP A 432 3.38 -11.95 4.31
CA ASP A 432 2.12 -12.70 4.21
C ASP A 432 0.94 -11.96 4.87
N GLU A 433 1.21 -11.20 5.95
CA GLU A 433 0.23 -10.37 6.65
C GLU A 433 -0.09 -9.09 5.87
N ASP A 434 0.93 -8.45 5.29
CA ASP A 434 0.82 -7.19 4.56
C ASP A 434 1.56 -7.25 3.22
N PRO A 435 0.83 -7.44 2.11
CA PRO A 435 1.43 -7.50 0.78
C PRO A 435 2.11 -6.20 0.32
N THR A 436 1.82 -5.06 0.96
CA THR A 436 2.50 -3.78 0.67
C THR A 436 3.88 -3.69 1.35
N PHE A 437 4.20 -4.60 2.27
CA PHE A 437 5.54 -4.81 2.76
C PHE A 437 6.25 -5.83 1.88
N GLN A 438 7.30 -5.41 1.18
CA GLN A 438 8.06 -6.26 0.27
C GLN A 438 9.48 -6.49 0.79
N MET A 439 10.09 -7.59 0.41
CA MET A 439 11.49 -7.87 0.74
C MET A 439 12.19 -8.61 -0.39
N HIS A 440 13.46 -8.31 -0.59
CA HIS A 440 14.33 -9.06 -1.50
C HIS A 440 15.78 -9.03 -1.03
N TYR A 441 16.54 -10.07 -1.33
CA TYR A 441 17.97 -10.09 -1.11
C TYR A 441 18.71 -9.51 -2.32
N ASN A 442 19.59 -8.54 -2.08
CA ASN A 442 20.46 -7.98 -3.10
C ASN A 442 21.82 -8.72 -3.07
N PRO A 443 22.13 -9.55 -4.08
CA PRO A 443 23.37 -10.33 -4.11
C PRO A 443 24.62 -9.48 -4.38
N GLU A 444 24.49 -8.26 -4.94
CA GLU A 444 25.63 -7.38 -5.21
C GLU A 444 26.09 -6.64 -3.94
N THR A 445 25.15 -6.20 -3.10
CA THR A 445 25.45 -5.51 -1.84
C THR A 445 25.46 -6.43 -0.62
N HIS A 446 25.02 -7.68 -0.77
CA HIS A 446 24.82 -8.66 0.29
C HIS A 446 23.89 -8.18 1.40
N GLU A 447 22.84 -7.43 1.04
CA GLU A 447 21.86 -6.88 1.97
C GLU A 447 20.47 -7.43 1.70
N THR A 448 19.68 -7.59 2.76
CA THR A 448 18.23 -7.76 2.63
C THR A 448 17.60 -6.37 2.57
N ILE A 449 16.93 -6.08 1.46
CA ILE A 449 16.21 -4.83 1.26
C ILE A 449 14.74 -5.06 1.59
N VAL A 450 14.19 -4.18 2.41
CA VAL A 450 12.76 -4.13 2.72
C VAL A 450 12.15 -2.88 2.11
N SER A 451 10.95 -3.02 1.59
CA SER A 451 10.21 -1.92 0.98
C SER A 451 8.85 -1.76 1.66
N GLY A 452 8.42 -0.54 1.85
CA GLY A 452 7.13 -0.21 2.48
C GLY A 452 6.55 1.10 1.95
N MET A 453 5.32 1.38 2.35
CA MET A 453 4.57 2.58 1.93
C MET A 453 5.21 3.89 2.42
N GLY A 454 5.88 3.84 3.56
CA GLY A 454 6.56 4.98 4.19
C GLY A 454 7.49 4.52 5.31
N GLU A 455 8.23 5.44 5.91
CA GLU A 455 9.15 5.15 7.00
C GLU A 455 8.42 4.61 8.23
N ARG A 456 7.26 5.19 8.58
CA ARG A 456 6.43 4.72 9.70
C ARG A 456 5.94 3.28 9.49
N HIS A 457 5.61 2.92 8.24
CA HIS A 457 5.23 1.55 7.92
C HIS A 457 6.37 0.57 8.24
N LEU A 458 7.58 0.87 7.81
CA LEU A 458 8.76 0.04 8.08
C LEU A 458 9.11 -0.01 9.58
N GLU A 459 9.02 1.11 10.30
CA GLU A 459 9.23 1.15 11.77
C GLU A 459 8.21 0.28 12.52
N VAL A 460 6.94 0.35 12.13
CA VAL A 460 5.87 -0.50 12.71
C VAL A 460 6.14 -1.97 12.40
N THR A 461 6.56 -2.27 11.18
CA THR A 461 6.91 -3.64 10.77
C THR A 461 8.06 -4.20 11.60
N MET A 462 9.09 -3.38 11.90
CA MET A 462 10.18 -3.79 12.81
C MET A 462 9.70 -3.95 14.26
N SER A 463 8.76 -3.13 14.72
CA SER A 463 8.11 -3.31 16.04
C SER A 463 7.35 -4.64 16.10
N LYS A 464 6.55 -4.95 15.08
CA LYS A 464 5.86 -6.25 14.94
C LYS A 464 6.86 -7.42 14.92
N LEU A 465 7.97 -7.30 14.19
CA LEU A 465 9.04 -8.30 14.12
C LEU A 465 9.61 -8.61 15.52
N ARG A 466 9.97 -7.57 16.25
CA ARG A 466 10.47 -7.70 17.61
C ARG A 466 9.46 -8.34 18.56
N ARG A 467 8.20 -7.91 18.49
CA ARG A 467 7.14 -8.35 19.41
C ARG A 467 6.66 -9.77 19.14
N LYS A 468 6.45 -10.11 17.85
CA LYS A 468 5.90 -11.42 17.44
C LYS A 468 6.97 -12.51 17.37
N PHE A 469 8.20 -12.17 16.95
CA PHE A 469 9.25 -13.14 16.65
C PHE A 469 10.47 -13.02 17.55
N GLY A 470 10.53 -12.00 18.43
CA GLY A 470 11.65 -11.76 19.35
C GLY A 470 12.95 -11.36 18.65
N VAL A 471 12.88 -10.87 17.41
CA VAL A 471 14.04 -10.47 16.61
C VAL A 471 14.17 -8.96 16.64
N THR A 472 15.34 -8.45 17.04
CA THR A 472 15.67 -7.04 16.93
C THR A 472 16.46 -6.80 15.65
N ALA A 473 15.97 -5.90 14.81
CA ALA A 473 16.58 -5.54 13.54
C ALA A 473 16.71 -4.01 13.43
N GLU A 474 17.73 -3.59 12.70
CA GLU A 474 18.00 -2.18 12.42
C GLU A 474 17.78 -1.89 10.95
N LEU A 475 17.19 -0.73 10.66
CA LEU A 475 16.98 -0.22 9.32
C LEU A 475 18.08 0.78 8.98
N THR A 476 18.73 0.58 7.85
CA THR A 476 19.82 1.45 7.39
C THR A 476 19.57 1.87 5.93
N ARG A 477 20.33 2.86 5.47
CA ARG A 477 20.33 3.22 4.05
C ARG A 477 20.89 2.05 3.23
N PRO A 478 20.20 1.61 2.15
CA PRO A 478 20.73 0.58 1.27
C PRO A 478 22.05 1.00 0.63
N ARG A 479 23.00 0.08 0.54
CA ARG A 479 24.22 0.29 -0.22
C ARG A 479 23.89 0.39 -1.71
N ILE A 480 24.58 1.28 -2.41
CA ILE A 480 24.42 1.45 -3.86
C ILE A 480 25.33 0.43 -4.56
N ALA A 481 24.75 -0.33 -5.49
CA ALA A 481 25.48 -1.32 -6.29
C ALA A 481 26.25 -0.62 -7.40
N TYR A 482 27.35 0.07 -7.05
CA TYR A 482 28.25 0.66 -8.02
C TYR A 482 28.97 -0.41 -8.84
N ARG A 483 29.41 -0.07 -10.03
CA ARG A 483 30.26 -0.92 -10.90
C ARG A 483 31.43 -0.14 -11.43
N GLU A 484 32.39 -0.83 -12.01
CA GLU A 484 33.52 -0.24 -12.70
C GLU A 484 33.50 -0.61 -14.19
N THR A 485 34.14 0.20 -15.02
CA THR A 485 34.30 -0.07 -16.44
C THR A 485 35.63 0.48 -16.95
N LEU A 486 36.00 0.09 -18.16
CA LEU A 486 37.22 0.56 -18.85
C LEU A 486 36.88 1.59 -19.91
N LYS A 487 37.74 2.61 -20.08
CA LYS A 487 37.58 3.67 -21.12
C LYS A 487 38.50 3.51 -22.32
N THR A 488 39.66 2.91 -22.12
CA THR A 488 40.68 2.78 -23.16
C THR A 488 41.20 1.36 -23.25
N LYS A 489 41.83 1.02 -24.38
CA LYS A 489 42.50 -0.27 -24.57
C LYS A 489 43.90 -0.22 -23.97
N ALA A 490 44.33 -1.31 -23.38
CA ALA A 490 45.71 -1.54 -22.96
C ALA A 490 46.04 -3.03 -23.01
N ASP A 491 47.31 -3.35 -23.12
CA ASP A 491 47.85 -4.69 -23.08
C ASP A 491 48.91 -4.84 -22.00
N GLY A 492 49.20 -6.09 -21.64
CA GLY A 492 50.22 -6.38 -20.66
C GLY A 492 50.31 -7.84 -20.27
N GLN A 493 51.32 -8.13 -19.47
CA GLN A 493 51.70 -9.47 -19.05
C GLN A 493 51.27 -9.74 -17.59
N GLY A 494 50.70 -10.94 -17.37
CA GLY A 494 50.55 -11.50 -16.04
C GLY A 494 51.45 -12.72 -15.88
N ARG A 495 52.44 -12.64 -14.99
CA ARG A 495 53.39 -13.73 -14.78
C ARG A 495 53.41 -14.17 -13.34
N HIS A 496 53.07 -15.44 -13.13
CA HIS A 496 53.18 -16.11 -11.84
C HIS A 496 54.38 -17.07 -11.86
N LYS A 497 55.37 -16.79 -11.04
CA LYS A 497 56.52 -17.66 -10.84
C LYS A 497 56.81 -17.79 -9.33
N LYS A 498 56.71 -19.01 -8.80
CA LYS A 498 57.01 -19.32 -7.39
C LYS A 498 57.83 -20.60 -7.34
N GLN A 499 58.94 -20.56 -6.60
CA GLN A 499 59.81 -21.70 -6.39
C GLN A 499 60.21 -21.75 -4.92
N SER A 500 59.69 -22.76 -4.20
CA SER A 500 59.87 -22.90 -2.75
C SER A 500 60.23 -24.35 -2.37
N GLY A 501 61.28 -24.89 -3.05
CA GLY A 501 61.73 -26.27 -2.80
C GLY A 501 60.76 -27.33 -3.36
N GLY A 502 61.18 -28.14 -4.33
CA GLY A 502 60.35 -29.14 -5.01
C GLY A 502 59.76 -28.61 -6.32
N ARG A 503 58.58 -29.11 -6.74
CA ARG A 503 57.92 -28.70 -7.97
C ARG A 503 57.50 -27.21 -7.86
N GLY A 504 57.96 -26.39 -8.83
CA GLY A 504 57.67 -24.96 -8.93
C GLY A 504 56.25 -24.70 -9.42
N GLN A 505 55.89 -23.42 -9.44
CA GLN A 505 54.66 -22.90 -10.04
C GLN A 505 55.03 -21.91 -11.14
N PHE A 506 54.51 -22.10 -12.35
CA PHE A 506 54.77 -21.22 -13.47
C PHE A 506 53.52 -21.03 -14.32
N GLY A 507 53.12 -19.80 -14.58
CA GLY A 507 52.08 -19.39 -15.50
C GLY A 507 52.39 -18.00 -16.06
N ASP A 508 52.26 -17.82 -17.36
CA ASP A 508 52.62 -16.58 -18.04
C ASP A 508 51.63 -16.35 -19.19
N CYS A 509 50.96 -15.20 -19.16
CA CYS A 509 49.97 -14.84 -20.18
C CYS A 509 50.07 -13.36 -20.56
N TRP A 510 49.84 -13.07 -21.79
CA TRP A 510 49.71 -11.72 -22.34
C TRP A 510 48.28 -11.48 -22.75
N VAL A 511 47.67 -10.40 -22.24
CA VAL A 511 46.28 -10.06 -22.51
C VAL A 511 46.15 -8.63 -22.99
N ARG A 512 45.12 -8.38 -23.80
CA ARG A 512 44.67 -7.06 -24.18
C ARG A 512 43.25 -6.83 -23.70
N PHE A 513 43.02 -5.77 -22.97
CA PHE A 513 41.71 -5.35 -22.52
C PHE A 513 41.18 -4.23 -23.42
N ALA A 514 39.88 -4.27 -23.70
CA ALA A 514 39.18 -3.26 -24.48
C ALA A 514 37.80 -2.99 -23.88
N PRO A 515 37.31 -1.74 -23.91
CA PRO A 515 35.93 -1.45 -23.48
C PRO A 515 34.92 -2.06 -24.44
N LEU A 516 33.77 -2.48 -23.90
CA LEU A 516 32.59 -2.88 -24.65
C LEU A 516 31.47 -1.81 -24.45
N PRO A 517 30.44 -1.81 -25.31
CA PRO A 517 29.23 -1.02 -25.10
C PRO A 517 28.54 -1.38 -23.78
N ARG A 518 27.83 -0.41 -23.18
CA ARG A 518 27.09 -0.62 -21.91
C ARG A 518 26.12 -1.79 -21.98
N GLY A 519 26.13 -2.62 -20.91
CA GLY A 519 25.28 -3.78 -20.79
C GLY A 519 25.73 -5.04 -21.53
N LYS A 520 26.93 -4.99 -22.19
CA LYS A 520 27.50 -6.17 -22.86
C LYS A 520 28.22 -7.12 -21.90
N GLY A 521 28.53 -6.70 -20.70
CA GLY A 521 29.12 -7.52 -19.66
C GLY A 521 30.56 -7.90 -19.91
N TYR A 522 30.87 -9.17 -20.12
CA TYR A 522 32.23 -9.70 -20.28
C TYR A 522 32.35 -10.57 -21.51
N GLU A 523 33.43 -10.37 -22.28
CA GLU A 523 33.78 -11.21 -23.41
C GLU A 523 35.24 -11.66 -23.29
N PHE A 524 35.50 -12.96 -23.54
CA PHE A 524 36.85 -13.54 -23.60
C PHE A 524 37.12 -14.11 -25.00
N ASP A 525 38.26 -13.73 -25.58
CA ASP A 525 38.65 -14.13 -26.90
C ASP A 525 40.03 -14.81 -26.87
N ASP A 526 40.08 -16.06 -27.26
CA ASP A 526 41.32 -16.85 -27.35
C ASP A 526 41.98 -16.62 -28.73
N GLN A 527 43.08 -15.88 -28.75
CA GLN A 527 43.90 -15.59 -29.92
C GLN A 527 45.27 -16.28 -29.86
N ILE A 528 45.45 -17.34 -29.05
CA ILE A 528 46.70 -18.07 -28.94
C ILE A 528 47.03 -18.78 -30.24
N VAL A 529 48.23 -18.48 -30.78
CA VAL A 529 48.79 -19.11 -32.00
C VAL A 529 50.05 -19.92 -31.65
N GLY A 530 50.23 -21.06 -32.27
CA GLY A 530 51.43 -21.86 -32.10
C GLY A 530 51.55 -22.63 -30.78
N GLY A 531 50.52 -22.60 -29.91
CA GLY A 531 50.50 -23.35 -28.64
C GLY A 531 51.41 -22.77 -27.57
N SER A 532 51.62 -21.46 -27.57
CA SER A 532 52.39 -20.74 -26.54
C SER A 532 51.80 -20.96 -25.13
N ILE A 533 50.48 -21.15 -25.04
CA ILE A 533 49.76 -21.67 -23.85
C ILE A 533 49.03 -22.96 -24.25
N PRO A 534 49.18 -24.07 -23.53
CA PRO A 534 48.42 -25.29 -23.76
C PRO A 534 46.91 -25.03 -23.58
N ARG A 535 46.08 -25.54 -24.52
CA ARG A 535 44.61 -25.28 -24.54
C ARG A 535 43.91 -25.56 -23.21
N GLN A 536 44.38 -26.56 -22.47
CA GLN A 536 43.82 -26.92 -21.16
C GLN A 536 43.98 -25.85 -20.09
N TYR A 537 44.93 -24.89 -20.24
CA TYR A 537 45.17 -23.82 -19.25
C TYR A 537 44.49 -22.48 -19.63
N ILE A 538 44.00 -22.32 -20.85
CA ILE A 538 43.30 -21.12 -21.31
C ILE A 538 42.06 -20.81 -20.47
N PRO A 539 41.18 -21.80 -20.14
CA PRO A 539 40.04 -21.56 -19.25
C PRO A 539 40.45 -21.16 -17.83
N ALA A 540 41.66 -21.51 -17.38
CA ALA A 540 42.15 -21.10 -16.08
C ALA A 540 42.55 -19.61 -16.05
N VAL A 541 43.13 -19.08 -17.16
CA VAL A 541 43.39 -17.65 -17.29
C VAL A 541 42.09 -16.86 -17.26
N ASP A 542 41.09 -17.29 -18.03
CA ASP A 542 39.75 -16.69 -18.08
C ASP A 542 39.09 -16.66 -16.67
N ARG A 543 39.03 -17.79 -15.98
CA ARG A 543 38.53 -17.86 -14.60
C ARG A 543 39.29 -16.91 -13.64
N GLY A 544 40.61 -16.79 -13.80
CA GLY A 544 41.41 -15.87 -13.00
C GLY A 544 41.07 -14.41 -13.23
N ILE A 545 40.84 -14.02 -14.48
CA ILE A 545 40.42 -12.66 -14.85
C ILE A 545 39.01 -12.35 -14.31
N GLN A 546 38.06 -13.25 -14.50
CA GLN A 546 36.69 -13.09 -13.98
C GLN A 546 36.68 -12.95 -12.45
N GLU A 547 37.43 -13.77 -11.72
CA GLU A 547 37.54 -13.66 -10.25
C GLU A 547 38.13 -12.33 -9.82
N ALA A 548 39.13 -11.82 -10.55
CA ALA A 548 39.71 -10.51 -10.27
C ALA A 548 38.75 -9.36 -10.63
N ALA A 549 37.96 -9.51 -11.69
CA ALA A 549 36.99 -8.52 -12.15
C ALA A 549 35.87 -8.28 -11.12
N VAL A 550 35.45 -9.30 -10.36
CA VAL A 550 34.48 -9.14 -9.27
C VAL A 550 34.98 -8.17 -8.18
N ARG A 551 36.30 -8.10 -8.00
CA ARG A 551 36.92 -7.22 -7.00
C ARG A 551 37.28 -5.84 -7.55
N GLY A 552 37.06 -5.60 -8.83
CA GLY A 552 37.33 -4.35 -9.49
C GLY A 552 38.80 -3.89 -9.43
N VAL A 553 39.02 -2.63 -9.78
CA VAL A 553 40.38 -2.04 -9.88
C VAL A 553 40.47 -0.63 -9.31
N LEU A 554 39.37 0.11 -9.18
CA LEU A 554 39.33 1.47 -8.62
C LEU A 554 39.00 1.48 -7.11
N ALA A 555 37.83 0.95 -6.78
CA ALA A 555 37.29 0.97 -5.42
C ALA A 555 36.93 -0.43 -4.91
N GLY A 556 36.94 -1.43 -5.81
CA GLY A 556 36.58 -2.80 -5.47
C GLY A 556 35.16 -3.18 -5.85
N PHE A 557 34.52 -2.40 -6.72
CA PHE A 557 33.24 -2.75 -7.34
C PHE A 557 33.44 -3.62 -8.58
N PRO A 558 32.50 -4.49 -8.93
CA PRO A 558 32.63 -5.37 -10.10
C PRO A 558 32.92 -4.61 -11.39
N LEU A 559 33.97 -5.04 -12.12
CA LEU A 559 34.30 -4.51 -13.45
C LEU A 559 33.40 -5.17 -14.49
N VAL A 560 32.74 -4.37 -15.31
CA VAL A 560 31.80 -4.80 -16.36
C VAL A 560 32.09 -4.12 -17.70
N ASP A 561 31.46 -4.60 -18.75
CA ASP A 561 31.54 -4.04 -20.12
C ASP A 561 32.96 -3.96 -20.67
N PHE A 562 33.67 -5.10 -20.62
CA PHE A 562 35.02 -5.21 -21.16
C PHE A 562 35.24 -6.55 -21.85
N LYS A 563 36.12 -6.49 -22.89
CA LYS A 563 36.61 -7.65 -23.63
C LYS A 563 38.07 -7.92 -23.24
N VAL A 564 38.43 -9.19 -23.17
CA VAL A 564 39.81 -9.66 -22.99
C VAL A 564 40.18 -10.52 -24.15
N GLU A 565 41.30 -10.17 -24.79
CA GLU A 565 41.94 -10.99 -25.82
C GLU A 565 43.22 -11.61 -25.21
N LEU A 566 43.26 -12.92 -25.10
CA LEU A 566 44.47 -13.67 -24.72
C LEU A 566 45.25 -14.00 -25.97
N PHE A 567 46.40 -13.30 -26.22
CA PHE A 567 47.08 -13.40 -27.49
C PHE A 567 48.47 -14.04 -27.44
N ASP A 568 49.13 -14.12 -26.26
CA ASP A 568 50.44 -14.77 -26.11
C ASP A 568 50.66 -15.27 -24.67
N GLY A 569 51.75 -16.04 -24.46
CA GLY A 569 52.17 -16.51 -23.17
C GLY A 569 53.32 -17.52 -23.25
N SER A 570 53.63 -18.11 -22.10
CA SER A 570 54.59 -19.20 -22.06
C SER A 570 54.27 -20.19 -20.92
N TYR A 571 54.73 -21.42 -21.08
CA TYR A 571 54.54 -22.46 -20.05
C TYR A 571 55.83 -23.20 -19.78
N HIS A 572 55.88 -23.86 -18.64
CA HIS A 572 56.98 -24.76 -18.27
C HIS A 572 56.45 -26.18 -18.16
N THR A 573 57.12 -27.14 -18.81
CA THR A 573 56.61 -28.52 -18.94
C THR A 573 56.37 -29.26 -17.61
N VAL A 574 57.05 -28.84 -16.53
CA VAL A 574 56.95 -29.46 -15.20
C VAL A 574 56.18 -28.60 -14.19
N ASP A 575 56.41 -27.28 -14.23
CA ASP A 575 55.93 -26.33 -13.18
C ASP A 575 54.59 -25.66 -13.53
N SER A 576 54.09 -25.83 -14.76
CA SER A 576 52.81 -25.27 -15.17
C SER A 576 51.64 -26.16 -14.77
N ASN A 577 50.60 -25.53 -14.28
CA ASN A 577 49.30 -26.15 -13.93
C ASN A 577 48.18 -25.12 -14.01
N GLU A 578 46.93 -25.57 -13.92
CA GLU A 578 45.75 -24.68 -13.95
C GLU A 578 45.81 -23.54 -12.91
N GLN A 579 46.22 -23.86 -11.68
CA GLN A 579 46.28 -22.87 -10.60
C GLN A 579 47.31 -21.77 -10.89
N SER A 580 48.46 -22.13 -11.53
CA SER A 580 49.47 -21.17 -11.91
C SER A 580 48.98 -20.22 -13.01
N PHE A 581 48.23 -20.72 -14.00
CA PHE A 581 47.63 -19.89 -15.05
C PHE A 581 46.44 -19.07 -14.55
N LYS A 582 45.65 -19.57 -13.59
CA LYS A 582 44.64 -18.77 -12.88
C LYS A 582 45.29 -17.58 -12.19
N MET A 583 46.38 -17.81 -11.46
CA MET A 583 47.15 -16.73 -10.83
C MET A 583 47.75 -15.75 -11.83
N ALA A 584 48.26 -16.26 -12.99
CA ALA A 584 48.73 -15.40 -14.06
C ALA A 584 47.62 -14.51 -14.61
N GLY A 585 46.38 -15.01 -14.79
CA GLY A 585 45.20 -14.24 -15.17
C GLY A 585 44.87 -13.14 -14.18
N ILE A 586 44.88 -13.43 -12.88
CA ILE A 586 44.65 -12.45 -11.80
C ILE A 586 45.71 -11.33 -11.84
N LEU A 587 47.00 -11.71 -12.03
CA LEU A 587 48.09 -10.75 -12.12
C LEU A 587 47.99 -9.90 -13.39
N ALA A 588 47.62 -10.50 -14.54
CA ALA A 588 47.39 -9.81 -15.81
C ALA A 588 46.27 -8.77 -15.66
N PHE A 589 45.14 -9.15 -15.04
CA PHE A 589 44.04 -8.22 -14.73
C PHE A 589 44.54 -7.00 -13.95
N LYS A 590 45.21 -7.21 -12.84
CA LYS A 590 45.76 -6.12 -12.01
C LYS A 590 46.72 -5.20 -12.77
N ALA A 591 47.57 -5.77 -13.62
CA ALA A 591 48.59 -5.02 -14.38
C ALA A 591 48.02 -4.22 -15.53
N VAL A 592 46.92 -4.67 -16.15
CA VAL A 592 46.38 -4.09 -17.38
C VAL A 592 45.16 -3.22 -17.12
N ALA A 593 44.20 -3.66 -16.25
CA ALA A 593 42.98 -2.93 -16.03
C ALA A 593 43.18 -1.49 -15.52
N SER A 594 44.18 -1.28 -14.63
CA SER A 594 44.56 0.06 -14.16
C SER A 594 45.03 1.01 -15.24
N LYS A 595 45.64 0.48 -16.32
CA LYS A 595 46.10 1.26 -17.47
C LYS A 595 44.97 1.64 -18.45
N CYS A 596 43.84 0.95 -18.36
CA CYS A 596 42.67 1.16 -19.24
C CYS A 596 41.78 2.35 -18.84
N ARG A 597 42.26 3.27 -17.97
CA ARG A 597 41.51 4.40 -17.46
C ARG A 597 40.14 3.95 -16.90
N PRO A 598 40.13 3.18 -15.81
CA PRO A 598 38.88 2.71 -15.24
C PRO A 598 38.02 3.88 -14.76
N ALA A 599 36.69 3.72 -14.85
CA ALA A 599 35.70 4.69 -14.43
C ALA A 599 34.63 4.01 -13.56
N LEU A 600 34.08 4.76 -12.60
CA LEU A 600 32.97 4.31 -11.75
C LEU A 600 31.65 4.47 -12.52
N LEU A 601 30.79 3.46 -12.42
CA LEU A 601 29.43 3.46 -12.93
C LEU A 601 28.46 3.54 -11.77
N GLU A 602 27.49 4.45 -11.85
CA GLU A 602 26.37 4.55 -10.92
C GLU A 602 25.09 4.00 -11.53
N PRO A 603 24.25 3.29 -10.75
CA PRO A 603 22.95 2.83 -11.20
C PRO A 603 21.96 3.99 -11.27
N LEU A 604 21.18 4.01 -12.34
CA LEU A 604 20.13 5.00 -12.60
C LEU A 604 18.77 4.34 -12.58
N ASP A 605 17.79 5.06 -12.03
CA ASP A 605 16.39 4.70 -12.12
C ASP A 605 15.62 5.70 -12.99
N GLU A 606 14.69 5.19 -13.75
CA GLU A 606 13.62 5.97 -14.33
C GLU A 606 12.50 6.09 -13.32
N ILE A 607 12.10 7.33 -13.03
CA ILE A 607 10.99 7.64 -12.14
C ILE A 607 9.88 8.32 -12.92
N ASP A 608 8.65 7.96 -12.56
CA ASP A 608 7.40 8.50 -13.07
C ASP A 608 6.64 9.12 -11.91
N VAL A 609 6.63 10.44 -11.80
CA VAL A 609 6.01 11.17 -10.69
C VAL A 609 4.67 11.72 -11.14
N LEU A 610 3.62 11.39 -10.42
CA LEU A 610 2.28 11.97 -10.58
C LEU A 610 2.10 13.04 -9.49
N SER A 611 2.00 14.30 -9.90
CA SER A 611 1.92 15.45 -8.99
C SER A 611 0.77 16.39 -9.38
N PRO A 612 0.06 17.03 -8.42
CA PRO A 612 -0.83 18.12 -8.73
C PRO A 612 -0.09 19.25 -9.47
N ASP A 613 -0.77 19.90 -10.40
CA ASP A 613 -0.19 20.95 -11.26
C ASP A 613 0.43 22.09 -10.45
N GLU A 614 -0.15 22.42 -9.30
CA GLU A 614 0.35 23.49 -8.40
C GLU A 614 1.76 23.21 -7.84
N TYR A 615 2.17 21.94 -7.72
CA TYR A 615 3.49 21.53 -7.21
C TYR A 615 4.48 21.13 -8.33
N MET A 616 4.09 21.18 -9.60
CA MET A 616 4.93 20.73 -10.71
C MET A 616 6.30 21.43 -10.72
N GLY A 617 6.33 22.74 -10.46
CA GLY A 617 7.55 23.52 -10.42
C GLY A 617 8.52 23.10 -9.32
N ASP A 618 8.00 22.84 -8.13
CA ASP A 618 8.78 22.41 -6.96
C ASP A 618 9.35 21.01 -7.19
N VAL A 619 8.54 20.08 -7.74
CA VAL A 619 8.98 18.73 -8.08
C VAL A 619 10.08 18.73 -9.14
N LEU A 620 9.95 19.53 -10.21
CA LEU A 620 10.99 19.66 -11.23
C LEU A 620 12.29 20.25 -10.65
N GLY A 621 12.17 21.23 -9.74
CA GLY A 621 13.31 21.82 -9.04
C GLY A 621 14.04 20.80 -8.15
N ASP A 622 13.31 20.01 -7.36
CA ASP A 622 13.88 18.97 -6.50
C ASP A 622 14.56 17.88 -7.33
N LEU A 623 13.91 17.38 -8.39
CA LEU A 623 14.49 16.37 -9.27
C LEU A 623 15.79 16.87 -9.93
N SER A 624 15.82 18.13 -10.36
CA SER A 624 17.02 18.76 -10.92
C SER A 624 18.14 18.85 -9.87
N SER A 625 17.82 19.17 -8.62
CA SER A 625 18.79 19.21 -7.52
C SER A 625 19.40 17.85 -7.21
N ARG A 626 18.65 16.76 -7.48
CA ARG A 626 19.06 15.36 -7.34
C ARG A 626 19.79 14.82 -8.59
N ARG A 627 20.32 15.67 -9.42
CA ARG A 627 20.98 15.30 -10.69
C ARG A 627 20.05 14.56 -11.66
N GLY A 628 18.72 14.76 -11.51
CA GLY A 628 17.73 14.14 -12.37
C GLY A 628 17.71 14.75 -13.76
N HIS A 629 17.68 13.91 -14.77
CA HIS A 629 17.47 14.29 -16.15
C HIS A 629 15.99 14.15 -16.50
N ILE A 630 15.30 15.28 -16.70
CA ILE A 630 13.88 15.30 -17.03
C ILE A 630 13.68 14.80 -18.46
N LEU A 631 12.87 13.78 -18.66
CA LEU A 631 12.53 13.20 -19.96
C LEU A 631 11.31 13.88 -20.59
N GLY A 632 10.37 14.33 -19.79
CA GLY A 632 9.15 15.00 -20.24
C GLY A 632 8.12 15.18 -19.14
N THR A 633 7.10 15.98 -19.45
CA THR A 633 5.93 16.22 -18.61
C THR A 633 4.68 16.06 -19.45
N ASP A 634 3.68 15.31 -18.95
CA ASP A 634 2.42 15.06 -19.63
C ASP A 634 1.26 15.41 -18.67
N VAL A 635 0.28 16.18 -19.13
CA VAL A 635 -0.94 16.45 -18.37
C VAL A 635 -1.78 15.17 -18.34
N VAL A 636 -2.35 14.86 -17.18
CA VAL A 636 -3.19 13.67 -17.00
C VAL A 636 -4.64 14.04 -17.25
N GLU A 637 -5.24 13.35 -18.22
CA GLU A 637 -6.66 13.47 -18.56
C GLU A 637 -7.45 12.30 -17.96
N ASP A 638 -8.71 12.53 -17.64
CA ASP A 638 -9.66 11.48 -17.26
C ASP A 638 -10.16 10.70 -18.50
N GLU A 639 -10.95 9.66 -18.28
CA GLU A 639 -11.51 8.82 -19.35
C GLU A 639 -12.40 9.58 -20.36
N GLN A 640 -12.84 10.79 -20.02
CA GLN A 640 -13.69 11.65 -20.85
C GLN A 640 -12.88 12.78 -21.51
N GLY A 641 -11.56 12.82 -21.31
CA GLY A 641 -10.66 13.85 -21.82
C GLY A 641 -10.70 15.15 -21.01
N GLY A 642 -11.22 15.12 -19.78
CA GLY A 642 -11.17 16.23 -18.83
C GLY A 642 -9.81 16.33 -18.14
N LEU A 643 -9.39 17.56 -17.81
CA LEU A 643 -8.15 17.77 -17.07
C LEU A 643 -8.31 17.33 -15.60
N THR A 644 -7.46 16.42 -15.14
CA THR A 644 -7.50 15.94 -13.74
C THR A 644 -6.87 16.89 -12.74
N GLY A 645 -6.17 17.93 -13.20
CA GLY A 645 -5.36 18.81 -12.35
C GLY A 645 -4.04 18.17 -11.88
N TYR A 646 -3.63 17.09 -12.56
CA TYR A 646 -2.38 16.39 -12.29
C TYR A 646 -1.47 16.35 -13.52
N THR A 647 -0.18 16.49 -13.27
CA THR A 647 0.88 16.34 -14.28
C THR A 647 1.73 15.11 -13.94
N ARG A 648 2.04 14.33 -14.96
CA ARG A 648 3.00 13.24 -14.93
C ARG A 648 4.37 13.76 -15.34
N ILE A 649 5.39 13.57 -14.49
CA ILE A 649 6.76 14.00 -14.70
C ILE A 649 7.64 12.77 -14.81
N ARG A 650 8.32 12.58 -15.94
CA ARG A 650 9.26 11.46 -16.13
C ARG A 650 10.69 11.97 -16.07
N ALA A 651 11.51 11.29 -15.28
CA ALA A 651 12.92 11.65 -15.11
C ALA A 651 13.80 10.42 -14.90
N VAL A 652 15.10 10.57 -15.18
CA VAL A 652 16.13 9.59 -14.86
C VAL A 652 17.00 10.15 -13.76
N VAL A 653 17.10 9.44 -12.64
CA VAL A 653 17.77 9.92 -11.43
C VAL A 653 18.74 8.85 -10.92
N PRO A 654 19.96 9.21 -10.47
CA PRO A 654 20.86 8.27 -9.82
C PRO A 654 20.23 7.69 -8.53
N GLN A 655 20.36 6.38 -8.33
CA GLN A 655 19.79 5.71 -7.15
C GLN A 655 20.29 6.30 -5.83
N ALA A 656 21.54 6.76 -5.80
CA ALA A 656 22.12 7.41 -4.63
C ALA A 656 21.37 8.68 -4.18
N GLU A 657 20.69 9.37 -5.10
CA GLU A 657 19.95 10.61 -4.84
C GLU A 657 18.47 10.37 -4.48
N LEU A 658 17.96 9.13 -4.64
CA LEU A 658 16.58 8.76 -4.36
C LEU A 658 16.34 8.35 -2.90
N HIS A 659 17.38 8.36 -2.07
CA HIS A 659 17.20 8.12 -0.64
C HIS A 659 16.26 9.18 -0.04
N LEU A 660 15.24 8.74 0.71
CA LEU A 660 14.19 9.59 1.31
C LEU A 660 13.40 10.45 0.31
N TYR A 661 13.50 10.18 -0.99
CA TYR A 661 12.73 10.94 -2.00
C TYR A 661 11.22 10.86 -1.76
N ALA A 662 10.71 9.68 -1.36
CA ALA A 662 9.30 9.51 -1.01
C ALA A 662 8.85 10.49 0.06
N SER A 663 9.58 10.61 1.16
CA SER A 663 9.27 11.51 2.28
C SER A 663 9.38 12.97 1.86
N THR A 664 10.40 13.31 1.05
CA THR A 664 10.55 14.68 0.51
C THR A 664 9.38 15.04 -0.41
N LEU A 665 9.03 14.15 -1.34
CA LEU A 665 7.91 14.36 -2.27
C LEU A 665 6.58 14.51 -1.52
N GLN A 666 6.31 13.67 -0.55
CA GLN A 666 5.12 13.77 0.30
C GLN A 666 5.07 15.08 1.09
N SER A 667 6.19 15.51 1.67
CA SER A 667 6.28 16.77 2.40
C SER A 667 6.02 17.96 1.48
N MET A 668 6.65 18.00 0.30
CA MET A 668 6.56 19.07 -0.68
C MET A 668 5.14 19.21 -1.24
N THR A 669 4.47 18.10 -1.49
CA THR A 669 3.15 18.06 -2.13
C THR A 669 2.02 17.81 -1.13
N GLN A 670 2.30 17.95 0.16
CA GLN A 670 1.35 17.65 1.23
C GLN A 670 0.75 16.24 1.14
N GLY A 671 1.56 15.26 0.67
CA GLY A 671 1.14 13.86 0.50
C GLY A 671 0.31 13.57 -0.75
N ARG A 672 0.12 14.54 -1.66
CA ARG A 672 -0.73 14.36 -2.86
C ARG A 672 -0.01 13.70 -4.01
N ALA A 673 1.31 13.89 -4.16
CA ALA A 673 2.07 13.25 -5.22
C ALA A 673 2.43 11.81 -4.88
N THR A 674 2.59 11.00 -5.94
CA THR A 674 3.10 9.63 -5.88
C THR A 674 4.17 9.46 -6.96
N PHE A 675 4.99 8.42 -6.86
CA PHE A 675 5.92 8.09 -7.94
C PHE A 675 6.11 6.59 -8.06
N LEU A 676 6.48 6.17 -9.26
CA LEU A 676 6.93 4.82 -9.57
C LEU A 676 8.41 4.87 -9.89
N ARG A 677 9.12 3.79 -9.63
CA ARG A 677 10.56 3.67 -9.79
C ARG A 677 10.91 2.39 -10.54
N ARG A 678 11.74 2.50 -11.59
CA ARG A 678 12.20 1.35 -12.38
C ARG A 678 13.67 1.48 -12.67
N PHE A 679 14.43 0.40 -12.47
CA PHE A 679 15.83 0.38 -12.83
C PHE A 679 16.01 0.61 -14.35
N LYS A 680 16.83 1.59 -14.74
CA LYS A 680 17.10 1.92 -16.12
C LYS A 680 18.41 1.32 -16.64
N GLY A 681 19.47 1.39 -15.85
CA GLY A 681 20.80 0.94 -16.26
C GLY A 681 21.91 1.63 -15.49
N TYR A 682 23.12 1.57 -16.05
CA TYR A 682 24.33 2.17 -15.48
C TYR A 682 24.88 3.27 -16.38
N GLU A 683 25.28 4.38 -15.77
CA GLU A 683 26.03 5.45 -16.46
C GLU A 683 27.29 5.83 -15.67
N GLU A 684 28.23 6.51 -16.34
CA GLU A 684 29.47 6.95 -15.69
C GLU A 684 29.16 8.04 -14.67
N ALA A 685 29.58 7.81 -13.41
CA ALA A 685 29.43 8.78 -12.35
C ALA A 685 30.28 10.04 -12.62
N PRO A 686 29.79 11.26 -12.33
CA PRO A 686 30.59 12.48 -12.36
C PRO A 686 31.86 12.34 -11.52
N HIS A 687 32.95 12.96 -11.95
CA HIS A 687 34.26 12.81 -11.31
C HIS A 687 34.26 13.09 -9.80
N GLU A 688 33.55 14.13 -9.37
CA GLU A 688 33.46 14.50 -7.94
C GLU A 688 32.72 13.42 -7.12
N VAL A 689 31.65 12.88 -7.68
CA VAL A 689 30.87 11.78 -7.07
C VAL A 689 31.72 10.52 -6.99
N ALA A 690 32.41 10.18 -8.08
CA ALA A 690 33.30 9.02 -8.13
C ALA A 690 34.40 9.09 -7.07
N GLN A 691 35.05 10.25 -6.93
CA GLN A 691 36.10 10.45 -5.91
C GLN A 691 35.56 10.28 -4.48
N LYS A 692 34.36 10.82 -4.20
CA LYS A 692 33.70 10.69 -2.90
C LYS A 692 33.42 9.23 -2.58
N VAL A 693 32.78 8.52 -3.51
CA VAL A 693 32.42 7.09 -3.36
C VAL A 693 33.68 6.23 -3.14
N ILE A 694 34.74 6.45 -3.92
CA ILE A 694 36.00 5.72 -3.77
C ILE A 694 36.61 5.94 -2.38
N ALA A 695 36.60 7.19 -1.88
CA ALA A 695 37.16 7.52 -0.57
C ALA A 695 36.32 6.94 0.58
N GLU A 696 35.00 6.97 0.48
CA GLU A 696 34.08 6.38 1.46
C GLU A 696 34.25 4.87 1.55
N HIS A 697 34.26 4.18 0.41
CA HIS A 697 34.40 2.72 0.37
C HIS A 697 35.80 2.24 0.84
N ALA A 698 36.84 3.04 0.63
CA ALA A 698 38.16 2.75 1.17
C ALA A 698 38.17 2.77 2.71
N LYS A 699 37.47 3.74 3.33
CA LYS A 699 37.31 3.82 4.80
C LYS A 699 36.52 2.65 5.37
N GLU A 700 35.39 2.30 4.74
CA GLU A 700 34.57 1.16 5.15
C GLU A 700 35.40 -0.14 5.17
N LYS A 701 36.21 -0.37 4.15
CA LYS A 701 37.12 -1.55 4.09
C LYS A 701 38.17 -1.55 5.19
N GLU A 702 38.71 -0.38 5.55
CA GLU A 702 39.66 -0.27 6.67
C GLU A 702 38.97 -0.58 7.99
N GLU A 703 37.76 -0.10 8.21
CA GLU A 703 36.97 -0.35 9.43
C GLU A 703 36.57 -1.83 9.54
N GLU A 704 36.16 -2.48 8.44
CA GLU A 704 35.89 -3.93 8.41
C GLU A 704 37.12 -4.78 8.75
N LEU A 705 38.32 -4.35 8.30
CA LEU A 705 39.56 -5.04 8.59
C LEU A 705 40.04 -4.85 10.06
N VAL A 706 39.68 -3.76 10.72
CA VAL A 706 40.01 -3.47 12.11
C VAL A 706 39.02 -4.10 13.08
N GLY A 707 37.75 -4.32 12.65
CA GLY A 707 36.67 -4.93 13.43
C GLY A 707 36.61 -6.46 13.36
N ALA A 708 37.38 -7.10 12.48
CA ALA A 708 37.49 -8.56 12.32
C ALA A 708 38.74 -9.09 13.04
#